data_40ac552a62678e26e08062aa0410db65
#
_entry.id   40ac552a62678e26e08062aa0410db65
#
_cell.length_a   1.000
_cell.length_b   1.000
_cell.length_c   1.000
_cell.angle_alpha   90.00
_cell.angle_beta   90.00
_cell.angle_gamma   90.00
#
_symmetry.space_group_name_H-M   'P 1'
#
loop_
_entity.id
_entity.type
_entity.pdbx_description
1 polymer ?
#
loop_
_entity_poly.entity_id
_entity_poly.type
_entity_poly.pdbx_seq_one_letter_code
_entity_poly.pdbx_strand_id
1 'polypeptide(L)'
;MKVIIAEKPSVAQQIAAVIGASVRRDGYIEGNGYAVTWAFGHLVGPAMPEAYGIEGFRRENLPILPETFILEPRKVKSGKEYKPDPGTVKQLGILHKLFDKAERIVVATDAGREGELIFRFIYQYLGCHTPFDRLWISSLTDKAIRDGLQNIRPGSDYDNLYRSARARSEADWIVGINASQALAIAAGRGVWSLGRVQTPTLALVCQRYLENTSFTPQTYLRLKLHTAKDATAFAALSTERYYTKEEAGGILKTVMETGCVRVTKAESRQIKEQPPLLYDLTALQKDANTRYGFSAEWTLDTVQALYEAKLITYPRTGSRYIPQDVFDELPALLASLREHPAFGTHAAALAGAQLCRRAVDNEKVTDHHAMLITGHTPGKLTPEQEKVYDMIAGRMVEAFSAPCVKDITAVRLECAGIPFEVHGTVVESAGWRKVWCEKEELHEDEAAALPPLAYEDTLPVRGCDLVEKQTRPRPLHTESSLLAAMEAAGKELEDEAEREAMKDSGLGTPATRAAVLETLFSREYIRRDKRALVPTEKGLAVYGIVKNMPIADAALTGGWELALSKIASGDMDAFTFRKGIEVYASQIANELLKVRIETAGEHTGAKCPRCGGQVVFFQKVAKCRNAECRLTVFRTVAQKELTDVQLAELLTKGRTGTIKGFAKSDGGTFEAALTLDGEFRPTFVFENRKPGKTTGRKTRK
;
A
#
# COMPACT_ATOMS: atom_id res chain seq x y z
N MET A 1 22.16 15.05 -35.86
CA MET A 1 21.98 13.82 -35.06
C MET A 1 20.67 13.94 -34.26
N LYS A 2 19.83 12.90 -34.25
CA LYS A 2 18.62 12.86 -33.39
C LYS A 2 18.97 12.26 -32.06
N VAL A 3 18.44 12.83 -30.95
CA VAL A 3 18.62 12.30 -29.60
C VAL A 3 17.30 11.69 -29.13
N ILE A 4 17.34 10.44 -28.67
CA ILE A 4 16.18 9.78 -28.03
C ILE A 4 16.44 9.73 -26.53
N ILE A 5 15.52 10.24 -25.71
CA ILE A 5 15.60 10.15 -24.25
C ILE A 5 14.52 9.21 -23.73
N ALA A 6 14.92 8.10 -23.13
CA ALA A 6 14.05 7.19 -22.42
C ALA A 6 14.01 7.52 -20.90
N GLU A 7 13.04 6.98 -20.18
CA GLU A 7 12.97 7.16 -18.74
C GLU A 7 14.01 6.31 -17.99
N LYS A 8 14.34 5.12 -18.54
CA LYS A 8 15.19 4.12 -17.90
C LYS A 8 16.26 3.58 -18.83
N PRO A 9 17.41 3.16 -18.30
CA PRO A 9 18.48 2.57 -19.14
C PRO A 9 18.03 1.32 -19.90
N SER A 10 17.18 0.48 -19.32
CA SER A 10 16.66 -0.74 -19.96
C SER A 10 15.83 -0.43 -21.21
N VAL A 11 14.94 0.56 -21.11
CA VAL A 11 14.11 1.03 -22.23
C VAL A 11 14.98 1.64 -23.34
N ALA A 12 15.99 2.45 -22.97
CA ALA A 12 16.95 3.00 -23.91
C ALA A 12 17.70 1.90 -24.68
N GLN A 13 18.10 0.82 -24.01
CA GLN A 13 18.78 -0.32 -24.63
C GLN A 13 17.87 -1.05 -25.63
N GLN A 14 16.59 -1.24 -25.32
CA GLN A 14 15.61 -1.85 -26.22
C GLN A 14 15.39 -0.99 -27.48
N ILE A 15 15.14 0.32 -27.27
CA ILE A 15 14.99 1.25 -28.40
C ILE A 15 16.27 1.27 -29.27
N ALA A 16 17.45 1.35 -28.65
CA ALA A 16 18.73 1.34 -29.35
C ALA A 16 18.91 0.07 -30.19
N ALA A 17 18.55 -1.10 -29.67
CA ALA A 17 18.61 -2.37 -30.39
C ALA A 17 17.71 -2.35 -31.64
N VAL A 18 16.47 -1.87 -31.50
CA VAL A 18 15.48 -1.81 -32.60
C VAL A 18 15.93 -0.88 -33.74
N ILE A 19 16.56 0.26 -33.39
CA ILE A 19 17.05 1.22 -34.40
C ILE A 19 18.48 0.92 -34.91
N GLY A 20 19.13 -0.14 -34.38
CA GLY A 20 20.47 -0.56 -34.75
C GLY A 20 21.59 0.33 -34.18
N ALA A 21 21.36 1.08 -33.11
CA ALA A 21 22.40 1.79 -32.38
C ALA A 21 23.10 0.83 -31.43
N SER A 22 24.43 0.65 -31.57
CA SER A 22 25.18 -0.39 -30.84
C SER A 22 26.41 0.11 -30.09
N VAL A 23 26.87 1.32 -30.35
CA VAL A 23 28.09 1.86 -29.73
C VAL A 23 27.78 2.42 -28.37
N ARG A 24 28.17 1.69 -27.32
CA ARG A 24 27.96 2.12 -25.92
C ARG A 24 28.93 3.26 -25.56
N ARG A 25 28.38 4.29 -24.97
CA ARG A 25 29.09 5.42 -24.40
C ARG A 25 28.68 5.59 -22.92
N ASP A 26 29.38 6.48 -22.22
CA ASP A 26 29.01 6.82 -20.84
C ASP A 26 27.69 7.63 -20.85
N GLY A 27 26.62 7.01 -20.35
CA GLY A 27 25.29 7.60 -20.26
C GLY A 27 24.44 7.60 -21.53
N TYR A 28 24.88 6.99 -22.65
CA TYR A 28 24.08 6.84 -23.87
C TYR A 28 24.60 5.73 -24.80
N ILE A 29 23.83 5.41 -25.82
CA ILE A 29 24.18 4.46 -26.89
C ILE A 29 24.04 5.19 -28.22
N GLU A 30 25.03 5.14 -29.09
CA GLU A 30 25.02 5.82 -30.41
C GLU A 30 25.07 4.86 -31.58
N GLY A 31 24.51 5.26 -32.71
CA GLY A 31 24.52 4.55 -33.97
C GLY A 31 23.40 4.99 -34.92
N ASN A 32 23.55 4.74 -36.20
CA ASN A 32 22.55 5.05 -37.23
C ASN A 32 21.99 6.49 -37.19
N GLY A 33 22.83 7.47 -36.85
CA GLY A 33 22.41 8.87 -36.76
C GLY A 33 21.64 9.24 -35.48
N TYR A 34 21.56 8.33 -34.53
CA TYR A 34 20.89 8.52 -33.23
C TYR A 34 21.86 8.46 -32.05
N ALA A 35 21.54 9.18 -30.98
CA ALA A 35 22.06 8.96 -29.64
C ALA A 35 20.87 8.64 -28.72
N VAL A 36 20.84 7.44 -28.15
CA VAL A 36 19.80 6.99 -27.22
C VAL A 36 20.31 7.11 -25.81
N THR A 37 19.73 7.99 -25.04
CA THR A 37 20.08 8.27 -23.65
C THR A 37 18.88 8.02 -22.71
N TRP A 38 19.05 8.26 -21.42
CA TRP A 38 18.02 7.97 -20.42
C TRP A 38 18.06 8.94 -19.25
N ALA A 39 16.94 9.03 -18.54
CA ALA A 39 16.86 9.51 -17.16
C ALA A 39 17.04 8.34 -16.19
N PHE A 40 16.95 8.61 -14.89
CA PHE A 40 16.81 7.61 -13.81
C PHE A 40 15.53 7.91 -13.01
N GLY A 41 14.40 8.08 -13.70
CA GLY A 41 13.22 8.71 -13.15
C GLY A 41 13.42 10.22 -13.00
N HIS A 42 12.91 10.83 -11.94
CA HIS A 42 13.09 12.27 -11.68
C HIS A 42 14.55 12.62 -11.36
N LEU A 43 15.25 13.23 -12.31
CA LEU A 43 16.58 13.82 -12.09
C LEU A 43 16.48 15.22 -11.50
N VAL A 44 15.39 15.93 -11.79
CA VAL A 44 15.12 17.32 -11.43
C VAL A 44 13.74 17.41 -10.79
N GLY A 45 13.60 18.27 -9.78
CA GLY A 45 12.32 18.53 -9.12
C GLY A 45 12.27 19.91 -8.47
N PRO A 46 11.11 20.31 -7.91
CA PRO A 46 10.97 21.57 -7.17
C PRO A 46 11.91 21.65 -5.98
N ALA A 47 12.57 22.80 -5.84
CA ALA A 47 13.47 23.09 -4.73
C ALA A 47 12.72 23.18 -3.39
N MET A 48 13.44 22.95 -2.30
CA MET A 48 12.90 23.10 -0.95
C MET A 48 12.89 24.59 -0.52
N PRO A 49 12.17 24.99 0.56
CA PRO A 49 12.01 26.38 1.00
C PRO A 49 13.32 27.17 1.15
N GLU A 50 14.41 26.48 1.49
CA GLU A 50 15.72 27.12 1.66
C GLU A 50 16.24 27.77 0.37
N ALA A 51 15.90 27.24 -0.80
CA ALA A 51 16.25 27.82 -2.10
C ALA A 51 15.55 29.16 -2.39
N TYR A 52 14.48 29.45 -1.66
CA TYR A 52 13.72 30.71 -1.71
C TYR A 52 14.14 31.69 -0.59
N GLY A 53 15.24 31.41 0.13
CA GLY A 53 15.68 32.21 1.26
C GLY A 53 14.87 32.04 2.55
N ILE A 54 14.05 30.98 2.63
CA ILE A 54 13.18 30.70 3.78
C ILE A 54 13.86 29.63 4.64
N GLU A 55 14.36 30.04 5.80
CA GLU A 55 15.07 29.14 6.70
C GLU A 55 14.26 28.79 7.94
N GLY A 56 14.25 27.51 8.27
CA GLY A 56 13.65 26.97 9.49
C GLY A 56 12.12 27.03 9.50
N PHE A 57 11.54 26.35 10.47
CA PHE A 57 10.08 26.29 10.67
C PHE A 57 9.66 27.43 11.59
N ARG A 58 9.25 28.54 11.00
CA ARG A 58 8.81 29.74 11.71
C ARG A 58 7.43 30.15 11.28
N ARG A 59 6.63 30.62 12.23
CA ARG A 59 5.24 31.01 11.98
C ARG A 59 5.11 32.14 10.96
N GLU A 60 6.03 33.10 11.01
CA GLU A 60 6.10 34.23 10.11
C GLU A 60 6.40 33.88 8.64
N ASN A 61 6.94 32.67 8.41
CA ASN A 61 7.25 32.19 7.06
C ASN A 61 6.02 31.62 6.35
N LEU A 62 4.94 31.30 7.07
CA LEU A 62 3.76 30.64 6.50
C LEU A 62 2.67 31.67 6.13
N PRO A 63 1.99 31.48 5.00
CA PRO A 63 2.18 30.39 4.02
C PRO A 63 3.34 30.64 3.05
N ILE A 64 4.04 29.55 2.67
CA ILE A 64 5.11 29.56 1.66
C ILE A 64 4.47 29.33 0.30
N LEU A 65 4.45 30.36 -0.54
CA LEU A 65 3.79 30.39 -1.85
C LEU A 65 4.76 30.98 -2.90
N PRO A 66 5.68 30.18 -3.47
CA PRO A 66 6.63 30.68 -4.46
C PRO A 66 5.88 31.17 -5.71
N GLU A 67 6.18 32.37 -6.21
CA GLU A 67 5.63 32.84 -7.49
C GLU A 67 6.09 31.97 -8.65
N THR A 68 7.37 31.61 -8.66
CA THR A 68 7.98 30.73 -9.63
C THR A 68 8.74 29.62 -8.91
N PHE A 69 8.52 28.36 -9.35
CA PHE A 69 9.24 27.23 -8.79
C PHE A 69 10.65 27.14 -9.35
N ILE A 70 11.63 27.12 -8.43
CA ILE A 70 13.02 26.81 -8.75
C ILE A 70 13.13 25.30 -8.91
N LEU A 71 13.80 24.87 -9.97
CA LEU A 71 14.12 23.45 -10.21
C LEU A 71 15.54 23.16 -9.77
N GLU A 72 15.71 22.05 -9.05
CA GLU A 72 17.02 21.56 -8.57
C GLU A 72 17.24 20.10 -8.93
N PRO A 73 18.50 19.67 -9.12
CA PRO A 73 18.83 18.25 -9.21
C PRO A 73 18.41 17.49 -7.96
N ARG A 74 18.01 16.23 -8.13
CA ARG A 74 17.71 15.33 -7.01
C ARG A 74 18.86 15.35 -6.01
N LYS A 75 18.52 15.42 -4.71
CA LYS A 75 19.45 15.42 -3.59
C LYS A 75 19.43 14.09 -2.84
N VAL A 76 20.57 13.67 -2.35
CA VAL A 76 20.72 12.50 -1.49
C VAL A 76 21.35 12.91 -0.15
N LYS A 77 21.03 12.16 0.90
CA LYS A 77 21.58 12.41 2.23
C LYS A 77 23.06 12.07 2.28
N SER A 78 23.89 13.06 2.61
CA SER A 78 25.34 12.92 2.78
C SER A 78 25.72 13.40 4.19
N GLY A 79 25.85 12.47 5.13
CA GLY A 79 26.04 12.81 6.54
C GLY A 79 24.79 13.47 7.14
N LYS A 80 24.92 14.74 7.57
CA LYS A 80 23.81 15.55 8.12
C LYS A 80 23.13 16.44 7.08
N GLU A 81 23.68 16.56 5.88
CA GLU A 81 23.23 17.47 4.82
C GLU A 81 22.64 16.71 3.63
N TYR A 82 21.81 17.38 2.87
CA TYR A 82 21.35 16.91 1.57
C TYR A 82 22.15 17.59 0.47
N LYS A 83 22.83 16.77 -0.37
CA LYS A 83 23.65 17.25 -1.50
C LYS A 83 23.11 16.71 -2.81
N PRO A 84 23.35 17.42 -3.93
CA PRO A 84 23.01 16.87 -5.25
C PRO A 84 23.57 15.47 -5.44
N ASP A 85 22.76 14.55 -5.95
CA ASP A 85 23.19 13.17 -6.25
C ASP A 85 24.25 13.20 -7.37
N PRO A 86 25.47 12.70 -7.13
CA PRO A 86 26.54 12.73 -8.13
C PRO A 86 26.17 12.03 -9.44
N GLY A 87 25.41 10.93 -9.39
CA GLY A 87 24.92 10.22 -10.57
C GLY A 87 23.96 11.08 -11.38
N THR A 88 23.04 11.77 -10.71
CA THR A 88 22.11 12.71 -11.33
C THR A 88 22.85 13.87 -12.00
N VAL A 89 23.80 14.51 -11.29
CA VAL A 89 24.58 15.63 -11.84
C VAL A 89 25.37 15.20 -13.08
N LYS A 90 26.00 14.02 -13.02
CA LYS A 90 26.73 13.46 -14.17
C LYS A 90 25.80 13.25 -15.37
N GLN A 91 24.63 12.63 -15.16
CA GLN A 91 23.70 12.36 -16.23
C GLN A 91 23.12 13.64 -16.83
N LEU A 92 22.79 14.63 -16.02
CA LEU A 92 22.34 15.96 -16.50
C LEU A 92 23.43 16.63 -17.37
N GLY A 93 24.70 16.51 -16.99
CA GLY A 93 25.81 17.01 -17.81
C GLY A 93 25.96 16.29 -19.16
N ILE A 94 25.62 14.98 -19.24
CA ILE A 94 25.59 14.21 -20.48
C ILE A 94 24.41 14.66 -21.34
N LEU A 95 23.22 14.76 -20.75
CA LEU A 95 22.00 15.21 -21.43
C LEU A 95 22.17 16.62 -22.02
N HIS A 96 22.77 17.55 -21.28
CA HIS A 96 23.05 18.90 -21.77
C HIS A 96 23.90 18.87 -23.04
N LYS A 97 25.03 18.14 -23.04
CA LYS A 97 25.90 18.00 -24.20
C LYS A 97 25.25 17.35 -25.40
N LEU A 98 24.33 16.38 -25.18
CA LEU A 98 23.60 15.70 -26.23
C LEU A 98 22.52 16.61 -26.81
N PHE A 99 21.77 17.31 -25.97
CA PHE A 99 20.68 18.21 -26.39
C PHE A 99 21.21 19.40 -27.19
N ASP A 100 22.35 19.97 -26.80
CA ASP A 100 23.01 21.06 -27.56
C ASP A 100 23.44 20.65 -28.94
N LYS A 101 23.79 19.38 -29.15
CA LYS A 101 24.22 18.84 -30.47
C LYS A 101 23.06 18.26 -31.26
N ALA A 102 21.89 18.14 -30.67
CA ALA A 102 20.76 17.51 -31.33
C ALA A 102 20.09 18.47 -32.33
N GLU A 103 19.75 17.98 -33.48
CA GLU A 103 18.84 18.67 -34.40
C GLU A 103 17.39 18.58 -33.90
N ARG A 104 17.08 17.45 -33.24
CA ARG A 104 15.76 17.15 -32.70
C ARG A 104 15.86 16.12 -31.59
N ILE A 105 15.02 16.27 -30.58
CA ILE A 105 14.92 15.33 -29.46
C ILE A 105 13.65 14.50 -29.65
N VAL A 106 13.73 13.18 -29.47
CA VAL A 106 12.59 12.27 -29.40
C VAL A 106 12.42 11.84 -27.95
N VAL A 107 11.29 12.20 -27.37
CA VAL A 107 10.97 11.92 -25.97
C VAL A 107 10.29 10.55 -25.89
N ALA A 108 10.97 9.61 -25.30
CA ALA A 108 10.56 8.22 -25.11
C ALA A 108 10.48 7.84 -23.60
N THR A 109 10.16 8.82 -22.74
CA THR A 109 9.77 8.55 -21.35
C THR A 109 8.40 7.90 -21.31
N ASP A 110 8.04 7.29 -20.19
CA ASP A 110 6.78 6.53 -20.05
C ASP A 110 5.57 7.34 -20.56
N ALA A 111 4.60 6.64 -21.19
CA ALA A 111 3.46 7.26 -21.86
C ALA A 111 2.39 7.74 -20.87
N GLY A 112 2.73 8.73 -20.05
CA GLY A 112 1.87 9.26 -19.01
C GLY A 112 2.28 10.63 -18.51
N ARG A 113 1.49 11.17 -17.56
CA ARG A 113 1.74 12.49 -16.93
C ARG A 113 3.15 12.59 -16.33
N GLU A 114 3.59 11.54 -15.61
CA GLU A 114 4.90 11.55 -14.94
C GLU A 114 6.06 11.52 -15.93
N GLY A 115 5.98 10.69 -16.99
CA GLY A 115 7.02 10.65 -18.02
C GLY A 115 7.17 11.98 -18.76
N GLU A 116 6.05 12.68 -19.01
CA GLU A 116 6.08 14.02 -19.59
C GLU A 116 6.72 15.03 -18.61
N LEU A 117 6.37 14.97 -17.33
CA LEU A 117 6.96 15.84 -16.30
C LEU A 117 8.46 15.65 -16.14
N ILE A 118 8.93 14.40 -16.13
CA ILE A 118 10.37 14.07 -16.02
C ILE A 118 11.16 14.74 -17.14
N PHE A 119 10.71 14.57 -18.38
CA PHE A 119 11.39 15.18 -19.51
C PHE A 119 11.35 16.69 -19.47
N ARG A 120 10.16 17.30 -19.27
CA ARG A 120 10.01 18.77 -19.29
C ARG A 120 10.77 19.47 -18.19
N PHE A 121 10.89 18.86 -17.00
CA PHE A 121 11.71 19.42 -15.93
C PHE A 121 13.21 19.37 -16.28
N ILE A 122 13.69 18.31 -16.90
CA ILE A 122 15.07 18.22 -17.39
C ILE A 122 15.29 19.29 -18.48
N TYR A 123 14.40 19.37 -19.44
CA TYR A 123 14.47 20.30 -20.57
C TYR A 123 14.52 21.77 -20.09
N GLN A 124 13.64 22.13 -19.17
CA GLN A 124 13.60 23.46 -18.54
C GLN A 124 14.84 23.74 -17.71
N TYR A 125 15.27 22.78 -16.88
CA TYR A 125 16.45 22.94 -16.02
C TYR A 125 17.73 23.17 -16.80
N LEU A 126 17.86 22.49 -17.94
CA LEU A 126 19.02 22.64 -18.83
C LEU A 126 18.92 23.91 -19.72
N GLY A 127 17.83 24.66 -19.69
CA GLY A 127 17.62 25.79 -20.58
C GLY A 127 17.61 25.41 -22.06
N CYS A 128 17.17 24.20 -22.38
CA CYS A 128 17.20 23.67 -23.75
C CYS A 128 16.11 24.31 -24.62
N HIS A 129 16.45 24.56 -25.90
CA HIS A 129 15.52 25.12 -26.90
C HIS A 129 15.41 24.21 -28.16
N THR A 130 16.10 23.09 -28.18
CA THR A 130 16.05 22.13 -29.28
C THR A 130 14.64 21.58 -29.47
N PRO A 131 14.06 21.62 -30.71
CA PRO A 131 12.72 21.09 -30.93
C PRO A 131 12.63 19.62 -30.56
N PHE A 132 11.48 19.20 -30.04
CA PHE A 132 11.27 17.82 -29.64
C PHE A 132 9.92 17.28 -30.10
N ASP A 133 9.88 15.96 -30.22
CA ASP A 133 8.73 15.16 -30.57
C ASP A 133 8.51 14.08 -29.49
N ARG A 134 7.34 13.48 -29.48
CA ARG A 134 6.93 12.49 -28.50
C ARG A 134 6.74 11.11 -29.14
N LEU A 135 7.50 10.13 -28.70
CA LEU A 135 7.24 8.71 -28.91
C LEU A 135 6.28 8.22 -27.82
N TRP A 136 5.06 7.87 -28.19
CA TRP A 136 4.00 7.46 -27.25
C TRP A 136 3.69 5.98 -27.43
N ILE A 137 4.25 5.14 -26.57
CA ILE A 137 4.09 3.69 -26.59
C ILE A 137 3.89 3.15 -25.18
N SER A 138 2.98 2.18 -25.00
CA SER A 138 2.69 1.49 -23.74
C SER A 138 3.19 0.04 -23.72
N SER A 139 3.82 -0.40 -24.80
CA SER A 139 4.46 -1.70 -24.97
C SER A 139 5.88 -1.51 -25.52
N LEU A 140 6.80 -2.40 -25.13
CA LEU A 140 8.20 -2.36 -25.55
C LEU A 140 8.55 -3.52 -26.48
N THR A 141 7.57 -4.13 -27.15
CA THR A 141 7.84 -5.09 -28.22
C THR A 141 8.55 -4.39 -29.38
N ASP A 142 9.37 -5.12 -30.10
CA ASP A 142 10.06 -4.58 -31.29
C ASP A 142 9.10 -3.93 -32.28
N LYS A 143 7.90 -4.52 -32.43
CA LYS A 143 6.83 -4.00 -33.28
C LYS A 143 6.31 -2.66 -32.76
N ALA A 144 5.96 -2.57 -31.49
CA ALA A 144 5.45 -1.34 -30.89
C ALA A 144 6.45 -0.19 -30.97
N ILE A 145 7.74 -0.47 -30.76
CA ILE A 145 8.81 0.54 -30.90
C ILE A 145 8.91 1.02 -32.36
N ARG A 146 8.91 0.12 -33.35
CA ARG A 146 8.99 0.50 -34.79
C ARG A 146 7.77 1.29 -35.22
N ASP A 147 6.57 0.82 -34.87
CA ASP A 147 5.32 1.49 -35.22
C ASP A 147 5.23 2.87 -34.53
N GLY A 148 5.65 2.98 -33.28
CA GLY A 148 5.70 4.24 -32.55
C GLY A 148 6.68 5.24 -33.18
N LEU A 149 7.86 4.80 -33.60
CA LEU A 149 8.85 5.65 -34.29
C LEU A 149 8.37 6.15 -35.65
N GLN A 150 7.46 5.44 -36.30
CA GLN A 150 6.80 5.91 -37.55
C GLN A 150 5.67 6.89 -37.26
N ASN A 151 5.07 6.86 -36.07
CA ASN A 151 3.92 7.66 -35.66
C ASN A 151 4.27 8.69 -34.55
N ILE A 152 5.47 9.24 -34.59
CA ILE A 152 5.93 10.28 -33.68
C ILE A 152 5.04 11.53 -33.82
N ARG A 153 4.65 12.14 -32.67
CA ARG A 153 3.84 13.36 -32.65
C ARG A 153 4.66 14.56 -32.18
N PRO A 154 4.29 15.78 -32.58
CA PRO A 154 4.91 17.00 -32.03
C PRO A 154 4.80 17.05 -30.52
N GLY A 155 5.85 17.50 -29.83
CA GLY A 155 5.83 17.65 -28.38
C GLY A 155 4.77 18.62 -27.87
N SER A 156 4.35 19.61 -28.70
CA SER A 156 3.28 20.56 -28.39
C SER A 156 1.92 19.90 -28.13
N ASP A 157 1.65 18.76 -28.73
CA ASP A 157 0.38 18.02 -28.53
C ASP A 157 0.21 17.59 -27.06
N TYR A 158 1.30 17.55 -26.29
CA TYR A 158 1.35 17.11 -24.89
C TYR A 158 1.52 18.27 -23.89
N ASP A 159 1.40 19.53 -24.34
CA ASP A 159 1.57 20.71 -23.46
C ASP A 159 0.56 20.77 -22.34
N ASN A 160 -0.71 20.43 -22.60
CA ASN A 160 -1.74 20.40 -21.55
C ASN A 160 -1.51 19.26 -20.56
N LEU A 161 -1.02 18.10 -21.03
CA LEU A 161 -0.63 17.00 -20.17
C LEU A 161 0.50 17.41 -19.22
N TYR A 162 1.52 18.10 -19.76
CA TYR A 162 2.59 18.70 -18.93
C TYR A 162 2.07 19.72 -17.93
N ARG A 163 1.17 20.65 -18.35
CA ARG A 163 0.56 21.63 -17.45
C ARG A 163 -0.17 20.95 -16.29
N SER A 164 -0.92 19.88 -16.56
CA SER A 164 -1.59 19.06 -15.54
C SER A 164 -0.59 18.42 -14.59
N ALA A 165 0.46 17.77 -15.12
CA ALA A 165 1.48 17.11 -14.30
C ALA A 165 2.25 18.11 -13.42
N ARG A 166 2.62 19.25 -13.97
CA ARG A 166 3.29 20.34 -13.26
C ARG A 166 2.38 20.92 -12.16
N ALA A 167 1.12 21.19 -12.47
CA ALA A 167 0.14 21.71 -11.52
C ALA A 167 -0.03 20.77 -10.32
N ARG A 168 -0.07 19.44 -10.58
CA ARG A 168 -0.10 18.44 -9.51
C ARG A 168 1.15 18.48 -8.63
N SER A 169 2.34 18.51 -9.23
CA SER A 169 3.62 18.54 -8.51
C SER A 169 3.73 19.81 -7.64
N GLU A 170 3.37 20.96 -8.18
CA GLU A 170 3.38 22.24 -7.44
C GLU A 170 2.33 22.26 -6.32
N ALA A 171 1.13 21.73 -6.55
CA ALA A 171 0.07 21.64 -5.54
C ALA A 171 0.45 20.72 -4.37
N ASP A 172 0.98 19.53 -4.67
CA ASP A 172 1.44 18.59 -3.64
C ASP A 172 2.59 19.19 -2.81
N TRP A 173 3.49 19.97 -3.43
CA TRP A 173 4.54 20.71 -2.74
C TRP A 173 3.96 21.82 -1.84
N ILE A 174 3.09 22.69 -2.39
CA ILE A 174 2.52 23.84 -1.65
C ILE A 174 1.75 23.35 -0.42
N VAL A 175 0.83 22.39 -0.59
CA VAL A 175 0.02 21.90 0.52
C VAL A 175 0.86 21.07 1.49
N GLY A 176 1.73 20.21 0.98
CA GLY A 176 2.59 19.35 1.80
C GLY A 176 3.52 20.15 2.71
N ILE A 177 4.20 21.15 2.18
CA ILE A 177 5.14 22.01 2.94
C ILE A 177 4.38 22.85 3.99
N ASN A 178 3.34 23.56 3.58
CA ASN A 178 2.62 24.46 4.47
C ASN A 178 1.90 23.72 5.61
N ALA A 179 1.20 22.63 5.31
CA ALA A 179 0.51 21.84 6.31
C ALA A 179 1.50 21.15 7.27
N SER A 180 2.60 20.58 6.74
CA SER A 180 3.59 19.89 7.57
C SER A 180 4.34 20.85 8.49
N GLN A 181 4.76 22.02 7.99
CA GLN A 181 5.45 23.01 8.81
C GLN A 181 4.51 23.62 9.86
N ALA A 182 3.27 23.94 9.49
CA ALA A 182 2.29 24.46 10.45
C ALA A 182 2.02 23.46 11.58
N LEU A 183 1.85 22.18 11.27
CA LEU A 183 1.68 21.13 12.25
C LEU A 183 2.92 20.94 13.13
N ALA A 184 4.13 21.00 12.55
CA ALA A 184 5.38 20.89 13.29
C ALA A 184 5.60 22.07 14.25
N ILE A 185 5.23 23.27 13.85
CA ILE A 185 5.26 24.47 14.70
C ILE A 185 4.26 24.34 15.85
N ALA A 186 3.04 23.91 15.57
CA ALA A 186 2.00 23.67 16.60
C ALA A 186 2.41 22.59 17.60
N ALA A 187 3.11 21.55 17.13
CA ALA A 187 3.61 20.47 17.98
C ALA A 187 4.88 20.84 18.80
N GLY A 188 5.58 21.89 18.38
CA GLY A 188 6.78 22.41 19.07
C GLY A 188 8.00 21.49 19.03
N ARG A 189 7.89 20.24 18.56
CA ARG A 189 8.98 19.25 18.49
C ARG A 189 8.65 18.07 17.56
N GLY A 190 9.69 17.36 17.15
CA GLY A 190 9.57 16.14 16.33
C GLY A 190 9.34 16.43 14.85
N VAL A 191 9.30 15.35 14.06
CA VAL A 191 9.01 15.41 12.63
C VAL A 191 7.54 15.10 12.40
N TRP A 192 6.82 16.04 11.84
CA TRP A 192 5.41 15.94 11.51
C TRP A 192 5.23 16.15 10.02
N SER A 193 4.37 15.41 9.39
CA SER A 193 4.06 15.60 7.97
C SER A 193 2.59 15.30 7.69
N LEU A 194 2.04 16.09 6.81
CA LEU A 194 0.72 15.92 6.22
C LEU A 194 0.86 15.94 4.69
N GLY A 195 -0.07 15.33 4.01
CA GLY A 195 -0.09 15.30 2.56
C GLY A 195 -1.39 14.72 2.03
N ARG A 196 -1.73 15.08 0.82
CA ARG A 196 -2.99 14.77 0.14
C ARG A 196 -3.32 13.25 0.09
N VAL A 197 -2.32 12.40 0.01
CA VAL A 197 -2.49 10.93 0.01
C VAL A 197 -2.15 10.32 1.37
N GLN A 198 -1.10 10.79 2.01
CA GLN A 198 -0.63 10.29 3.31
C GLN A 198 -1.67 10.45 4.41
N THR A 199 -2.31 11.62 4.49
CA THR A 199 -3.23 11.94 5.59
C THR A 199 -4.53 11.14 5.52
N PRO A 200 -5.24 11.03 4.38
CA PRO A 200 -6.41 10.16 4.31
C PRO A 200 -6.05 8.67 4.47
N THR A 201 -4.87 8.22 4.06
CA THR A 201 -4.41 6.86 4.34
C THR A 201 -4.25 6.60 5.84
N LEU A 202 -3.69 7.56 6.60
CA LEU A 202 -3.65 7.50 8.06
C LEU A 202 -5.07 7.47 8.65
N ALA A 203 -5.98 8.29 8.11
CA ALA A 203 -7.37 8.33 8.57
C ALA A 203 -8.07 6.98 8.43
N LEU A 204 -7.88 6.25 7.32
CA LEU A 204 -8.41 4.89 7.13
C LEU A 204 -7.95 3.93 8.23
N VAL A 205 -6.66 3.97 8.60
CA VAL A 205 -6.12 3.11 9.67
C VAL A 205 -6.68 3.49 11.04
N CYS A 206 -6.69 4.78 11.36
CA CYS A 206 -7.17 5.28 12.65
C CYS A 206 -8.67 5.01 12.84
N GLN A 207 -9.48 5.28 11.83
CA GLN A 207 -10.93 5.06 11.86
C GLN A 207 -11.24 3.58 12.07
N ARG A 208 -10.62 2.69 11.30
CA ARG A 208 -10.79 1.24 11.45
C ARG A 208 -10.37 0.75 12.84
N TYR A 209 -9.28 1.30 13.38
CA TYR A 209 -8.81 0.97 14.72
C TYR A 209 -9.80 1.40 15.80
N LEU A 210 -10.32 2.62 15.71
CA LEU A 210 -11.30 3.15 16.68
C LEU A 210 -12.62 2.38 16.59
N GLU A 211 -13.13 2.09 15.39
CA GLU A 211 -14.31 1.25 15.19
C GLU A 211 -14.13 -0.14 15.82
N ASN A 212 -12.98 -0.77 15.59
CA ASN A 212 -12.69 -2.11 16.10
C ASN A 212 -12.58 -2.14 17.63
N THR A 213 -11.88 -1.17 18.22
CA THR A 213 -11.61 -1.13 19.68
C THR A 213 -12.81 -0.67 20.50
N SER A 214 -13.70 0.15 19.92
CA SER A 214 -14.94 0.61 20.57
C SER A 214 -16.12 -0.36 20.38
N PHE A 215 -15.94 -1.39 19.54
CA PHE A 215 -17.01 -2.33 19.24
C PHE A 215 -17.38 -3.18 20.44
N THR A 216 -18.67 -3.27 20.73
CA THR A 216 -19.20 -4.15 21.77
C THR A 216 -19.84 -5.37 21.12
N PRO A 217 -19.26 -6.58 21.27
CA PRO A 217 -19.85 -7.80 20.74
C PRO A 217 -21.22 -8.08 21.33
N GLN A 218 -22.17 -8.42 20.48
CA GLN A 218 -23.49 -8.90 20.89
C GLN A 218 -23.57 -10.39 20.64
N THR A 219 -23.91 -11.16 21.66
CA THR A 219 -24.21 -12.58 21.54
C THR A 219 -25.62 -12.77 21.02
N TYR A 220 -25.79 -13.67 20.10
CA TYR A 220 -27.09 -14.10 19.58
C TYR A 220 -27.10 -15.59 19.31
N LEU A 221 -28.28 -16.17 19.28
CA LEU A 221 -28.53 -17.58 19.03
C LEU A 221 -29.16 -17.75 17.64
N ARG A 222 -28.81 -18.81 16.95
CA ARG A 222 -29.47 -19.31 15.74
C ARG A 222 -29.82 -20.78 15.94
N LEU A 223 -30.88 -21.22 15.32
CA LEU A 223 -31.24 -22.64 15.29
C LEU A 223 -30.52 -23.30 14.12
N LYS A 224 -29.88 -24.47 14.39
CA LYS A 224 -29.31 -25.35 13.38
C LYS A 224 -30.18 -26.59 13.30
N LEU A 225 -31.01 -26.64 12.26
CA LEU A 225 -31.94 -27.73 12.00
C LEU A 225 -31.20 -28.84 11.22
N HIS A 226 -31.26 -30.05 11.70
CA HIS A 226 -30.74 -31.25 11.03
C HIS A 226 -31.87 -32.01 10.35
N THR A 227 -31.69 -32.29 9.07
CA THR A 227 -32.65 -33.00 8.24
C THR A 227 -31.98 -33.94 7.25
N ALA A 228 -32.72 -34.70 6.51
CA ALA A 228 -32.20 -35.53 5.43
C ALA A 228 -33.28 -35.73 4.34
N LYS A 229 -32.80 -35.89 3.12
CA LYS A 229 -33.57 -36.45 2.02
C LYS A 229 -32.87 -37.74 1.56
N ASP A 230 -33.64 -38.83 1.49
CA ASP A 230 -33.10 -40.17 1.23
C ASP A 230 -31.94 -40.50 2.18
N ALA A 231 -30.76 -40.83 1.66
CA ALA A 231 -29.59 -41.15 2.44
C ALA A 231 -28.69 -39.92 2.76
N THR A 232 -28.98 -38.72 2.22
CA THR A 232 -28.14 -37.55 2.35
C THR A 232 -28.65 -36.64 3.46
N ALA A 233 -27.87 -36.56 4.55
CA ALA A 233 -28.15 -35.65 5.68
C ALA A 233 -27.51 -34.29 5.45
N PHE A 234 -28.20 -33.24 5.85
CA PHE A 234 -27.68 -31.87 5.81
C PHE A 234 -28.25 -31.02 6.96
N ALA A 235 -27.72 -29.83 7.17
CA ALA A 235 -28.20 -28.92 8.18
C ALA A 235 -28.49 -27.54 7.57
N ALA A 236 -29.57 -26.91 8.07
CA ALA A 236 -29.97 -25.55 7.69
C ALA A 236 -29.93 -24.63 8.91
N LEU A 237 -29.59 -23.37 8.71
CA LEU A 237 -29.54 -22.37 9.79
C LEU A 237 -30.76 -21.45 9.70
N SER A 238 -31.37 -21.12 10.88
CA SER A 238 -32.44 -20.11 10.91
C SER A 238 -31.95 -18.79 10.33
N THR A 239 -32.76 -18.08 9.59
CA THR A 239 -32.43 -16.73 9.08
C THR A 239 -32.50 -15.69 10.20
N GLU A 240 -33.34 -15.91 11.19
CA GLU A 240 -33.55 -15.06 12.33
C GLU A 240 -32.48 -15.25 13.42
N ARG A 241 -32.28 -14.19 14.20
CA ARG A 241 -31.37 -14.15 15.33
C ARG A 241 -32.19 -13.96 16.61
N TYR A 242 -31.88 -14.73 17.64
CA TYR A 242 -32.55 -14.67 18.92
C TYR A 242 -31.56 -14.18 19.97
N TYR A 243 -32.00 -13.33 20.87
CA TYR A 243 -31.10 -12.68 21.83
C TYR A 243 -31.25 -13.22 23.26
N THR A 244 -32.24 -14.06 23.52
CA THR A 244 -32.44 -14.73 24.78
C THR A 244 -32.53 -16.26 24.62
N LYS A 245 -32.08 -17.01 25.62
CA LYS A 245 -32.15 -18.47 25.61
C LYS A 245 -33.57 -18.97 25.78
N GLU A 246 -34.42 -18.23 26.46
CA GLU A 246 -35.82 -18.54 26.68
C GLU A 246 -36.58 -18.50 25.35
N GLU A 247 -36.44 -17.45 24.59
CA GLU A 247 -37.07 -17.30 23.27
C GLU A 247 -36.59 -18.39 22.31
N ALA A 248 -35.25 -18.52 22.16
CA ALA A 248 -34.66 -19.53 21.26
C ALA A 248 -35.04 -20.97 21.68
N GLY A 249 -35.11 -21.24 22.97
CA GLY A 249 -35.52 -22.54 23.52
C GLY A 249 -36.97 -22.86 23.31
N GLY A 250 -37.87 -21.86 23.38
CA GLY A 250 -39.27 -22.02 23.05
C GLY A 250 -39.48 -22.37 21.58
N ILE A 251 -38.78 -21.68 20.69
CA ILE A 251 -38.85 -21.93 19.24
C ILE A 251 -38.24 -23.28 18.89
N LEU A 252 -37.10 -23.65 19.50
CA LEU A 252 -36.51 -24.96 19.31
C LEU A 252 -37.48 -26.09 19.65
N LYS A 253 -38.18 -25.97 20.79
CA LYS A 253 -39.20 -26.95 21.20
C LYS A 253 -40.31 -27.06 20.16
N THR A 254 -40.84 -25.92 19.66
CA THR A 254 -41.87 -25.88 18.61
C THR A 254 -41.40 -26.56 17.32
N VAL A 255 -40.18 -26.31 16.90
CA VAL A 255 -39.55 -26.95 15.71
C VAL A 255 -39.45 -28.47 15.88
N MET A 256 -39.02 -28.92 17.05
CA MET A 256 -38.91 -30.36 17.35
C MET A 256 -40.28 -31.06 17.44
N GLU A 257 -41.26 -30.40 18.02
CA GLU A 257 -42.64 -30.92 18.13
C GLU A 257 -43.34 -31.00 16.74
N THR A 258 -43.04 -30.09 15.82
CA THR A 258 -43.55 -30.09 14.45
C THR A 258 -43.05 -31.31 13.66
N GLY A 259 -41.82 -31.76 13.92
CA GLY A 259 -41.24 -32.99 13.39
C GLY A 259 -40.96 -33.02 11.87
N CYS A 260 -41.38 -32.02 11.14
CA CYS A 260 -41.15 -31.91 9.69
C CYS A 260 -40.82 -30.47 9.28
N VAL A 261 -40.08 -30.34 8.20
CA VAL A 261 -39.72 -29.06 7.58
C VAL A 261 -40.05 -29.10 6.08
N ARG A 262 -40.65 -28.04 5.57
CA ARG A 262 -41.08 -27.92 4.18
C ARG A 262 -40.12 -27.03 3.39
N VAL A 263 -39.77 -27.43 2.17
CA VAL A 263 -39.01 -26.63 1.22
C VAL A 263 -39.93 -25.54 0.62
N THR A 264 -39.65 -24.29 0.91
CA THR A 264 -40.41 -23.13 0.40
C THR A 264 -39.78 -22.53 -0.85
N LYS A 265 -38.48 -22.77 -1.08
CA LYS A 265 -37.76 -22.34 -2.28
C LYS A 265 -36.54 -23.24 -2.51
N ALA A 266 -36.35 -23.67 -3.74
CA ALA A 266 -35.12 -24.34 -4.15
C ALA A 266 -34.70 -23.78 -5.51
N GLU A 267 -33.54 -23.17 -5.55
CA GLU A 267 -32.98 -22.57 -6.76
C GLU A 267 -31.57 -23.10 -6.97
N SER A 268 -31.30 -23.66 -8.14
CA SER A 268 -29.98 -24.04 -8.58
C SER A 268 -29.61 -23.16 -9.77
N ARG A 269 -28.39 -22.62 -9.74
CA ARG A 269 -27.84 -21.83 -10.84
C ARG A 269 -26.38 -22.18 -11.10
N GLN A 270 -26.07 -22.31 -12.38
CA GLN A 270 -24.69 -22.46 -12.80
C GLN A 270 -23.99 -21.09 -12.82
N ILE A 271 -22.86 -20.98 -12.15
CA ILE A 271 -22.00 -19.80 -12.15
C ILE A 271 -20.71 -20.12 -12.87
N LYS A 272 -20.37 -19.27 -13.84
CA LYS A 272 -19.07 -19.30 -14.51
C LYS A 272 -18.17 -18.25 -13.87
N GLU A 273 -17.32 -18.68 -12.94
CA GLU A 273 -16.34 -17.81 -12.29
C GLU A 273 -15.17 -17.57 -13.25
N GLN A 274 -15.06 -16.32 -13.69
CA GLN A 274 -14.07 -15.94 -14.66
C GLN A 274 -12.64 -16.01 -14.09
N PRO A 275 -11.62 -16.33 -14.90
CA PRO A 275 -10.23 -16.26 -14.48
C PRO A 275 -9.88 -14.88 -13.93
N PRO A 276 -8.97 -14.78 -12.95
CA PRO A 276 -8.52 -13.50 -12.47
C PRO A 276 -7.80 -12.73 -13.59
N LEU A 277 -7.85 -11.39 -13.53
CA LEU A 277 -7.01 -10.57 -14.39
C LEU A 277 -5.53 -10.72 -14.00
N LEU A 278 -4.64 -10.34 -14.88
CA LEU A 278 -3.20 -10.27 -14.62
C LEU A 278 -2.88 -9.35 -13.44
N TYR A 279 -1.65 -9.37 -12.98
CA TYR A 279 -1.21 -8.48 -11.91
C TYR A 279 -0.86 -7.08 -12.44
N ASP A 280 -1.42 -6.05 -11.80
CA ASP A 280 -0.76 -4.78 -11.57
C ASP A 280 0.08 -4.86 -10.27
N LEU A 281 0.82 -3.81 -9.96
CA LEU A 281 1.65 -3.79 -8.76
C LEU A 281 0.83 -3.92 -7.47
N THR A 282 -0.31 -3.23 -7.38
CA THR A 282 -1.16 -3.25 -6.17
C THR A 282 -1.78 -4.63 -5.93
N ALA A 283 -2.28 -5.28 -6.97
CA ALA A 283 -2.84 -6.62 -6.86
C ALA A 283 -1.78 -7.64 -6.43
N LEU A 284 -0.57 -7.56 -6.97
CA LEU A 284 0.54 -8.40 -6.55
C LEU A 284 0.94 -8.16 -5.09
N GLN A 285 1.05 -6.90 -4.66
CA GLN A 285 1.36 -6.55 -3.27
C GLN A 285 0.30 -7.07 -2.30
N LYS A 286 -0.98 -6.96 -2.65
CA LYS A 286 -2.10 -7.49 -1.85
C LYS A 286 -2.00 -9.01 -1.69
N ASP A 287 -1.80 -9.72 -2.78
CA ASP A 287 -1.72 -11.18 -2.76
C ASP A 287 -0.45 -11.67 -2.07
N ALA A 288 0.70 -11.02 -2.28
CA ALA A 288 1.96 -11.34 -1.60
C ALA A 288 1.86 -11.13 -0.08
N ASN A 289 1.20 -10.04 0.35
CA ASN A 289 0.94 -9.81 1.77
C ASN A 289 -0.02 -10.86 2.35
N THR A 290 -1.07 -11.23 1.63
CA THR A 290 -2.04 -12.22 2.08
C THR A 290 -1.43 -13.62 2.16
N ARG A 291 -0.71 -14.08 1.12
CA ARG A 291 -0.12 -15.43 1.05
C ARG A 291 1.09 -15.58 1.97
N TYR A 292 2.02 -14.63 1.91
CA TYR A 292 3.34 -14.76 2.52
C TYR A 292 3.63 -13.76 3.64
N GLY A 293 2.79 -12.74 3.83
CA GLY A 293 3.01 -11.66 4.79
C GLY A 293 4.08 -10.65 4.36
N PHE A 294 4.43 -10.63 3.06
CA PHE A 294 5.39 -9.67 2.52
C PHE A 294 4.83 -8.25 2.56
N SER A 295 5.68 -7.28 2.91
CA SER A 295 5.28 -5.87 2.87
C SER A 295 5.17 -5.36 1.43
N ALA A 296 4.42 -4.27 1.24
CA ALA A 296 4.28 -3.63 -0.06
C ALA A 296 5.63 -3.14 -0.61
N GLU A 297 6.48 -2.56 0.25
CA GLU A 297 7.82 -2.10 -0.12
C GLU A 297 8.71 -3.29 -0.53
N TRP A 298 8.77 -4.32 0.31
CA TRP A 298 9.58 -5.49 0.03
C TRP A 298 9.17 -6.20 -1.28
N THR A 299 7.84 -6.27 -1.53
CA THR A 299 7.33 -6.81 -2.80
C THR A 299 7.77 -5.96 -3.97
N LEU A 300 7.72 -4.62 -3.85
CA LEU A 300 8.19 -3.70 -4.88
C LEU A 300 9.68 -3.87 -5.18
N ASP A 301 10.52 -3.95 -4.15
CA ASP A 301 11.97 -4.13 -4.31
C ASP A 301 12.29 -5.48 -4.98
N THR A 302 11.54 -6.51 -4.62
CA THR A 302 11.70 -7.85 -5.21
C THR A 302 11.34 -7.87 -6.70
N VAL A 303 10.20 -7.29 -7.08
CA VAL A 303 9.83 -7.23 -8.51
C VAL A 303 10.74 -6.29 -9.28
N GLN A 304 11.27 -5.24 -8.67
CA GLN A 304 12.28 -4.39 -9.29
C GLN A 304 13.55 -5.20 -9.63
N ALA A 305 14.03 -6.03 -8.70
CA ALA A 305 15.17 -6.91 -8.92
C ALA A 305 14.90 -7.96 -10.02
N LEU A 306 13.71 -8.57 -10.04
CA LEU A 306 13.30 -9.51 -11.10
C LEU A 306 13.24 -8.84 -12.48
N TYR A 307 12.75 -7.60 -12.53
CA TYR A 307 12.73 -6.80 -13.77
C TYR A 307 14.15 -6.48 -14.27
N GLU A 308 15.04 -6.05 -13.37
CA GLU A 308 16.45 -5.76 -13.72
C GLU A 308 17.20 -7.02 -14.19
N ALA A 309 16.82 -8.19 -13.65
CA ALA A 309 17.27 -9.50 -14.13
C ALA A 309 16.59 -9.91 -15.46
N LYS A 310 15.69 -9.10 -16.03
CA LYS A 310 14.91 -9.35 -17.25
C LYS A 310 14.00 -10.59 -17.18
N LEU A 311 13.54 -10.97 -16.00
CA LEU A 311 12.68 -12.13 -15.78
C LEU A 311 11.19 -11.79 -15.90
N ILE A 312 10.84 -10.55 -15.64
CA ILE A 312 9.46 -10.04 -15.72
C ILE A 312 9.41 -8.71 -16.50
N THR A 313 8.23 -8.33 -16.96
CA THR A 313 7.96 -7.02 -17.55
C THR A 313 7.97 -5.93 -16.48
N TYR A 314 7.86 -4.65 -16.89
CA TYR A 314 7.98 -3.53 -15.96
C TYR A 314 6.95 -3.58 -14.82
N PRO A 315 7.39 -3.55 -13.54
CA PRO A 315 6.51 -3.86 -12.41
C PRO A 315 5.65 -2.70 -11.92
N ARG A 316 6.02 -1.43 -12.20
CA ARG A 316 5.26 -0.27 -11.71
C ARG A 316 4.10 0.07 -12.64
N THR A 317 3.28 -0.90 -12.92
CA THR A 317 2.08 -0.75 -13.77
C THR A 317 0.81 -0.67 -12.94
N GLY A 318 -0.15 0.14 -13.41
CA GLY A 318 -1.52 0.19 -12.90
C GLY A 318 -2.50 -0.62 -13.73
N SER A 319 -2.07 -1.17 -14.87
CA SER A 319 -2.92 -1.96 -15.73
C SER A 319 -2.90 -3.45 -15.37
N ARG A 320 -4.04 -4.09 -15.48
CA ARG A 320 -4.23 -5.55 -15.36
C ARG A 320 -4.52 -6.19 -16.72
N TYR A 321 -4.30 -5.42 -17.80
CA TYR A 321 -4.57 -5.81 -19.17
C TYR A 321 -3.31 -5.77 -20.00
N ILE A 322 -3.32 -6.53 -21.11
CA ILE A 322 -2.28 -6.53 -22.12
C ILE A 322 -2.85 -6.11 -23.47
N PRO A 323 -2.06 -5.46 -24.34
CA PRO A 323 -2.48 -5.17 -25.69
C PRO A 323 -2.38 -6.41 -26.61
N GLN A 324 -2.93 -6.31 -27.81
CA GLN A 324 -2.99 -7.43 -28.75
C GLN A 324 -1.58 -7.94 -29.17
N ASP A 325 -0.62 -7.06 -29.38
CA ASP A 325 0.74 -7.42 -29.77
C ASP A 325 1.45 -8.28 -28.70
N VAL A 326 1.23 -7.97 -27.41
CA VAL A 326 1.75 -8.77 -26.30
C VAL A 326 1.01 -10.11 -26.19
N PHE A 327 -0.30 -10.13 -26.47
CA PHE A 327 -1.06 -11.39 -26.53
C PHE A 327 -0.56 -12.32 -27.61
N ASP A 328 -0.12 -11.79 -28.76
CA ASP A 328 0.42 -12.58 -29.87
C ASP A 328 1.75 -13.29 -29.48
N GLU A 329 2.49 -12.76 -28.50
CA GLU A 329 3.71 -13.38 -27.95
C GLU A 329 3.41 -14.45 -26.85
N LEU A 330 2.18 -14.50 -26.33
CA LEU A 330 1.82 -15.37 -25.21
C LEU A 330 2.09 -16.86 -25.44
N PRO A 331 1.89 -17.46 -26.63
CA PRO A 331 2.24 -18.86 -26.87
C PRO A 331 3.71 -19.17 -26.61
N ALA A 332 4.62 -18.23 -26.92
CA ALA A 332 6.04 -18.39 -26.65
C ALA A 332 6.34 -18.30 -25.14
N LEU A 333 5.67 -17.38 -24.43
CA LEU A 333 5.79 -17.23 -22.99
C LEU A 333 5.27 -18.48 -22.25
N LEU A 334 4.14 -19.06 -22.67
CA LEU A 334 3.63 -20.30 -22.12
C LEU A 334 4.58 -21.49 -22.39
N ALA A 335 5.21 -21.51 -23.58
CA ALA A 335 6.19 -22.54 -23.93
C ALA A 335 7.43 -22.50 -23.02
N SER A 336 7.86 -21.31 -22.58
CA SER A 336 8.99 -21.16 -21.65
C SER A 336 8.73 -21.73 -20.26
N LEU A 337 7.46 -21.90 -19.86
CA LEU A 337 7.06 -22.49 -18.59
C LEU A 337 6.92 -24.03 -18.63
N ARG A 338 7.14 -24.69 -19.76
CA ARG A 338 6.89 -26.15 -19.88
C ARG A 338 7.66 -27.01 -18.86
N GLU A 339 8.85 -26.59 -18.51
CA GLU A 339 9.70 -27.29 -17.53
C GLU A 339 9.52 -26.75 -16.09
N HIS A 340 8.63 -25.78 -15.88
CA HIS A 340 8.40 -25.23 -14.55
C HIS A 340 7.73 -26.26 -13.64
N PRO A 341 8.28 -26.53 -12.43
CA PRO A 341 7.78 -27.62 -11.57
C PRO A 341 6.29 -27.51 -11.22
N ALA A 342 5.81 -26.31 -10.96
CA ALA A 342 4.43 -26.08 -10.56
C ALA A 342 3.47 -25.86 -11.73
N PHE A 343 3.92 -25.18 -12.80
CA PHE A 343 3.03 -24.69 -13.85
C PHE A 343 3.20 -25.36 -15.21
N GLY A 344 4.24 -26.18 -15.40
CA GLY A 344 4.58 -26.77 -16.70
C GLY A 344 3.44 -27.56 -17.34
N THR A 345 2.76 -28.41 -16.57
CA THR A 345 1.62 -29.20 -17.06
C THR A 345 0.46 -28.30 -17.52
N HIS A 346 0.17 -27.25 -16.75
CA HIS A 346 -0.92 -26.33 -17.07
C HIS A 346 -0.58 -25.42 -18.27
N ALA A 347 0.65 -24.94 -18.34
CA ALA A 347 1.13 -24.16 -19.49
C ALA A 347 1.12 -24.98 -20.79
N ALA A 348 1.53 -26.24 -20.72
CA ALA A 348 1.47 -27.15 -21.88
C ALA A 348 0.03 -27.42 -22.35
N ALA A 349 -0.92 -27.55 -21.41
CA ALA A 349 -2.33 -27.73 -21.73
C ALA A 349 -2.95 -26.49 -22.42
N LEU A 350 -2.50 -25.29 -22.04
CA LEU A 350 -2.95 -24.05 -22.66
C LEU A 350 -2.40 -23.86 -24.08
N ALA A 351 -1.23 -24.39 -24.40
CA ALA A 351 -0.62 -24.24 -25.74
C ALA A 351 -1.47 -24.83 -26.89
N GLY A 352 -2.40 -25.75 -26.60
CA GLY A 352 -3.33 -26.34 -27.57
C GLY A 352 -4.78 -25.93 -27.38
N ALA A 353 -5.08 -25.04 -26.41
CA ALA A 353 -6.43 -24.65 -26.04
C ALA A 353 -6.80 -23.25 -26.55
N GLN A 354 -8.10 -22.97 -26.58
CA GLN A 354 -8.56 -21.59 -26.78
C GLN A 354 -8.31 -20.78 -25.51
N LEU A 355 -7.42 -19.80 -25.59
CA LEU A 355 -7.05 -18.94 -24.47
C LEU A 355 -8.18 -17.97 -24.11
N CYS A 356 -8.38 -17.76 -22.81
CA CYS A 356 -9.30 -16.73 -22.32
C CYS A 356 -8.74 -15.33 -22.67
N ARG A 357 -9.56 -14.48 -23.29
CA ARG A 357 -9.13 -13.14 -23.76
C ARG A 357 -9.57 -12.01 -22.82
N ARG A 358 -10.06 -12.32 -21.64
CA ARG A 358 -10.59 -11.33 -20.69
C ARG A 358 -9.56 -10.26 -20.33
N ALA A 359 -8.28 -10.62 -20.26
CA ALA A 359 -7.18 -9.71 -19.91
C ALA A 359 -6.56 -9.00 -21.15
N VAL A 360 -7.17 -9.12 -22.33
CA VAL A 360 -6.67 -8.50 -23.57
C VAL A 360 -7.55 -7.32 -23.93
N ASP A 361 -7.03 -6.10 -23.78
CA ASP A 361 -7.80 -4.88 -24.06
C ASP A 361 -6.81 -3.71 -24.21
N ASN A 362 -6.65 -3.20 -25.45
CA ASN A 362 -5.74 -2.12 -25.76
C ASN A 362 -6.09 -0.79 -25.06
N GLU A 363 -7.39 -0.53 -24.85
CA GLU A 363 -7.88 0.73 -24.29
C GLU A 363 -7.69 0.80 -22.78
N LYS A 364 -7.60 -0.36 -22.10
CA LYS A 364 -7.39 -0.47 -20.66
C LYS A 364 -5.92 -0.62 -20.25
N VAL A 365 -5.02 -0.60 -21.22
CA VAL A 365 -3.59 -0.48 -20.95
C VAL A 365 -3.28 0.98 -20.70
N THR A 366 -2.71 1.28 -19.51
CA THR A 366 -2.28 2.61 -19.14
C THR A 366 -0.86 2.89 -19.66
N ASP A 367 0.01 3.47 -18.86
CA ASP A 367 1.40 3.76 -19.22
C ASP A 367 2.20 2.49 -19.57
N HIS A 368 1.86 1.38 -18.90
CA HIS A 368 2.42 0.05 -19.10
C HIS A 368 1.33 -1.02 -19.01
N HIS A 369 1.54 -2.12 -19.73
CA HIS A 369 0.66 -3.29 -19.63
C HIS A 369 0.90 -4.07 -18.32
N ALA A 370 0.02 -5.03 -18.03
CA ALA A 370 0.11 -5.91 -16.86
C ALA A 370 1.45 -6.67 -16.78
N MET A 371 1.82 -7.07 -15.56
CA MET A 371 3.04 -7.87 -15.35
C MET A 371 2.91 -9.27 -15.94
N LEU A 372 3.94 -9.66 -16.68
CA LEU A 372 4.15 -10.99 -17.26
C LEU A 372 5.60 -11.42 -17.04
N ILE A 373 5.86 -12.72 -17.18
CA ILE A 373 7.23 -13.21 -17.39
C ILE A 373 7.73 -12.82 -18.79
N THR A 374 9.04 -12.82 -18.98
CA THR A 374 9.65 -12.47 -20.29
C THR A 374 10.10 -13.69 -21.10
N GLY A 375 9.93 -14.88 -20.59
CA GLY A 375 10.43 -16.10 -21.21
C GLY A 375 11.92 -16.39 -20.99
N HIS A 376 12.65 -15.51 -20.32
CA HIS A 376 14.02 -15.82 -19.87
C HIS A 376 13.98 -16.82 -18.71
N THR A 377 14.83 -17.82 -18.79
CA THR A 377 14.93 -18.82 -17.71
C THR A 377 15.56 -18.20 -16.47
N PRO A 378 14.90 -18.28 -15.30
CA PRO A 378 15.48 -17.78 -14.07
C PRO A 378 16.81 -18.51 -13.73
N GLY A 379 17.83 -17.72 -13.37
CA GLY A 379 19.04 -18.25 -12.75
C GLY A 379 18.75 -18.62 -11.28
N LYS A 380 19.76 -18.55 -10.42
CA LYS A 380 19.57 -18.80 -8.99
C LYS A 380 18.84 -17.62 -8.35
N LEU A 381 17.59 -17.81 -7.97
CA LEU A 381 16.76 -16.87 -7.20
C LEU A 381 16.86 -17.16 -5.70
N THR A 382 16.58 -16.16 -4.87
CA THR A 382 16.30 -16.40 -3.45
C THR A 382 14.91 -17.05 -3.32
N PRO A 383 14.63 -17.78 -2.22
CA PRO A 383 13.31 -18.41 -2.01
C PRO A 383 12.15 -17.40 -2.06
N GLU A 384 12.40 -16.17 -1.66
CA GLU A 384 11.41 -15.11 -1.70
C GLU A 384 11.20 -14.57 -3.11
N GLN A 385 12.30 -14.39 -3.88
CA GLN A 385 12.21 -13.99 -5.29
C GLN A 385 11.50 -15.06 -6.12
N GLU A 386 11.77 -16.34 -5.84
CA GLU A 386 11.09 -17.46 -6.46
C GLU A 386 9.58 -17.41 -6.24
N LYS A 387 9.14 -17.21 -4.97
CA LYS A 387 7.71 -17.05 -4.65
C LYS A 387 7.03 -15.94 -5.44
N VAL A 388 7.67 -14.78 -5.56
CA VAL A 388 7.09 -13.64 -6.30
C VAL A 388 7.09 -13.89 -7.81
N TYR A 389 8.15 -14.50 -8.34
CA TYR A 389 8.19 -14.94 -9.74
C TYR A 389 7.07 -15.96 -10.04
N ASP A 390 6.91 -16.95 -9.16
CA ASP A 390 5.85 -17.95 -9.26
C ASP A 390 4.45 -17.35 -9.21
N MET A 391 4.25 -16.32 -8.36
CA MET A 391 2.96 -15.62 -8.34
C MET A 391 2.64 -14.99 -9.71
N ILE A 392 3.62 -14.36 -10.35
CA ILE A 392 3.44 -13.72 -11.67
C ILE A 392 3.23 -14.78 -12.75
N ALA A 393 4.05 -15.83 -12.78
CA ALA A 393 3.95 -16.93 -13.73
C ALA A 393 2.62 -17.70 -13.59
N GLY A 394 2.26 -18.06 -12.35
CA GLY A 394 0.99 -18.73 -12.05
C GLY A 394 -0.21 -17.89 -12.42
N ARG A 395 -0.21 -16.58 -12.09
CA ARG A 395 -1.28 -15.65 -12.47
C ARG A 395 -1.42 -15.52 -13.99
N MET A 396 -0.32 -15.55 -14.73
CA MET A 396 -0.38 -15.57 -16.19
C MET A 396 -1.08 -16.84 -16.68
N VAL A 397 -0.77 -18.01 -16.16
CA VAL A 397 -1.44 -19.27 -16.52
C VAL A 397 -2.92 -19.25 -16.12
N GLU A 398 -3.26 -18.75 -14.91
CA GLU A 398 -4.66 -18.59 -14.47
C GLU A 398 -5.46 -17.70 -15.41
N ALA A 399 -4.93 -16.51 -15.73
CA ALA A 399 -5.64 -15.46 -16.47
C ALA A 399 -6.07 -15.91 -17.88
N PHE A 400 -5.32 -16.83 -18.47
CA PHE A 400 -5.61 -17.35 -19.83
C PHE A 400 -6.25 -18.74 -19.83
N SER A 401 -6.53 -19.29 -18.63
CA SER A 401 -7.26 -20.57 -18.47
C SER A 401 -8.78 -20.41 -18.65
N ALA A 402 -9.47 -21.56 -18.76
CA ALA A 402 -10.92 -21.58 -18.81
C ALA A 402 -11.55 -21.14 -17.48
N PRO A 403 -12.79 -20.61 -17.49
CA PRO A 403 -13.53 -20.29 -16.28
C PRO A 403 -13.74 -21.53 -15.38
N CYS A 404 -13.85 -21.32 -14.08
CA CYS A 404 -14.36 -22.32 -13.14
C CYS A 404 -15.88 -22.34 -13.22
N VAL A 405 -16.48 -23.52 -13.40
CA VAL A 405 -17.93 -23.72 -13.49
C VAL A 405 -18.41 -24.37 -12.21
N LYS A 406 -19.36 -23.74 -11.53
CA LYS A 406 -19.94 -24.21 -10.28
C LYS A 406 -21.45 -24.19 -10.35
N ASP A 407 -22.10 -25.20 -9.80
CA ASP A 407 -23.53 -25.19 -9.52
C ASP A 407 -23.75 -24.79 -8.06
N ILE A 408 -24.43 -23.67 -7.85
CA ILE A 408 -24.80 -23.21 -6.52
C ILE A 408 -26.29 -23.45 -6.34
N THR A 409 -26.61 -24.22 -5.31
CA THR A 409 -28.00 -24.50 -4.90
C THR A 409 -28.31 -23.75 -3.61
N ALA A 410 -29.30 -22.87 -3.63
CA ALA A 410 -29.83 -22.17 -2.47
C ALA A 410 -31.21 -22.69 -2.13
N VAL A 411 -31.40 -23.16 -0.91
CA VAL A 411 -32.64 -23.73 -0.45
C VAL A 411 -33.16 -22.97 0.77
N ARG A 412 -34.43 -22.57 0.72
CA ARG A 412 -35.18 -22.07 1.87
C ARG A 412 -36.14 -23.11 2.34
N LEU A 413 -36.16 -23.31 3.64
CA LEU A 413 -37.04 -24.26 4.32
C LEU A 413 -37.84 -23.52 5.38
N GLU A 414 -39.00 -24.05 5.74
CA GLU A 414 -39.83 -23.51 6.81
C GLU A 414 -40.32 -24.64 7.72
N CYS A 415 -40.15 -24.43 9.01
CA CYS A 415 -40.70 -25.32 10.04
C CYS A 415 -41.44 -24.47 11.08
N ALA A 416 -42.72 -24.73 11.28
CA ALA A 416 -43.56 -23.97 12.22
C ALA A 416 -43.54 -22.44 12.01
N GLY A 417 -43.45 -21.98 10.75
CA GLY A 417 -43.35 -20.55 10.42
C GLY A 417 -41.93 -19.97 10.57
N ILE A 418 -40.95 -20.75 11.01
CA ILE A 418 -39.55 -20.30 11.17
C ILE A 418 -38.79 -20.60 9.87
N PRO A 419 -38.18 -19.58 9.25
CA PRO A 419 -37.41 -19.77 8.03
C PRO A 419 -35.98 -20.24 8.31
N PHE A 420 -35.52 -21.20 7.51
CA PHE A 420 -34.15 -21.73 7.51
C PHE A 420 -33.56 -21.62 6.10
N GLU A 421 -32.23 -21.46 6.04
CA GLU A 421 -31.51 -21.42 4.77
C GLU A 421 -30.33 -22.39 4.79
N VAL A 422 -30.09 -23.02 3.63
CA VAL A 422 -28.90 -23.82 3.38
C VAL A 422 -28.42 -23.60 1.94
N HIS A 423 -27.11 -23.59 1.76
CA HIS A 423 -26.47 -23.46 0.45
C HIS A 423 -25.61 -24.69 0.19
N GLY A 424 -25.61 -25.15 -1.06
CA GLY A 424 -24.69 -26.20 -1.53
C GLY A 424 -23.94 -25.69 -2.75
N THR A 425 -22.69 -26.14 -2.92
CA THR A 425 -21.86 -25.83 -4.08
C THR A 425 -21.25 -27.09 -4.63
N VAL A 426 -21.37 -27.30 -5.94
CA VAL A 426 -20.73 -28.38 -6.67
C VAL A 426 -19.84 -27.77 -7.75
N VAL A 427 -18.56 -28.13 -7.78
CA VAL A 427 -17.63 -27.69 -8.82
C VAL A 427 -17.68 -28.66 -9.98
N GLU A 428 -18.31 -28.26 -11.08
CA GLU A 428 -18.40 -29.03 -12.33
C GLU A 428 -17.05 -29.07 -13.07
N SER A 429 -16.40 -27.89 -13.14
CA SER A 429 -15.08 -27.74 -13.76
C SER A 429 -14.27 -26.73 -12.99
N ALA A 430 -13.13 -27.13 -12.44
CA ALA A 430 -12.28 -26.26 -11.67
C ALA A 430 -11.58 -25.14 -12.51
N GLY A 431 -11.46 -25.34 -13.84
CA GLY A 431 -10.90 -24.33 -14.73
C GLY A 431 -9.54 -23.78 -14.24
N TRP A 432 -9.42 -22.46 -14.15
CA TRP A 432 -8.22 -21.74 -13.70
C TRP A 432 -7.78 -22.08 -12.27
N ARG A 433 -8.68 -22.51 -11.38
CA ARG A 433 -8.36 -22.85 -9.99
C ARG A 433 -7.42 -24.03 -9.85
N LYS A 434 -7.28 -24.87 -10.90
CA LYS A 434 -6.34 -26.02 -10.90
C LYS A 434 -4.87 -25.59 -10.88
N VAL A 435 -4.55 -24.34 -11.30
CA VAL A 435 -3.17 -23.88 -11.50
C VAL A 435 -2.35 -23.95 -10.21
N TRP A 436 -2.93 -23.57 -9.09
CA TRP A 436 -2.26 -23.59 -7.79
C TRP A 436 -2.47 -24.86 -6.99
N CYS A 437 -3.21 -25.84 -7.51
CA CYS A 437 -3.62 -27.05 -6.76
C CYS A 437 -4.20 -26.68 -5.37
N GLU A 438 -4.79 -25.49 -5.27
CA GLU A 438 -5.46 -25.08 -4.07
C GLU A 438 -6.60 -26.08 -3.87
N LYS A 439 -6.40 -27.01 -2.90
CA LYS A 439 -7.53 -27.72 -2.32
C LYS A 439 -8.46 -26.59 -1.91
N GLU A 440 -9.67 -26.59 -2.44
CA GLU A 440 -10.68 -25.67 -1.99
C GLU A 440 -10.64 -25.72 -0.46
N GLU A 441 -10.19 -24.62 0.16
CA GLU A 441 -10.60 -24.34 1.51
C GLU A 441 -12.10 -24.12 1.39
N LEU A 442 -12.84 -25.23 1.48
CA LEU A 442 -14.27 -25.19 1.72
C LEU A 442 -14.38 -24.40 3.02
N HIS A 443 -14.77 -23.13 2.93
CA HIS A 443 -15.18 -22.40 4.11
C HIS A 443 -16.20 -23.29 4.82
N GLU A 444 -16.15 -23.36 6.14
CA GLU A 444 -17.08 -24.19 6.94
C GLU A 444 -18.57 -23.94 6.61
N ASP A 445 -18.86 -22.82 5.90
CA ASP A 445 -20.18 -22.46 5.38
C ASP A 445 -20.44 -22.89 3.91
N GLU A 446 -19.43 -23.40 3.16
CA GLU A 446 -19.62 -24.01 1.84
C GLU A 446 -20.03 -25.49 2.06
N ALA A 447 -21.32 -25.70 2.20
CA ALA A 447 -21.89 -27.00 2.45
C ALA A 447 -21.59 -28.00 1.31
N ALA A 448 -21.38 -29.26 1.69
CA ALA A 448 -21.34 -30.40 0.78
C ALA A 448 -22.53 -30.37 -0.21
N ALA A 449 -22.39 -31.08 -1.32
CA ALA A 449 -23.48 -31.22 -2.28
C ALA A 449 -24.81 -31.53 -1.58
N LEU A 450 -25.83 -30.69 -1.83
CA LEU A 450 -27.18 -30.93 -1.32
C LEU A 450 -27.87 -32.03 -2.18
N PRO A 451 -28.75 -32.83 -1.57
CA PRO A 451 -29.59 -33.74 -2.37
C PRO A 451 -30.51 -32.93 -3.27
N PRO A 452 -31.04 -33.49 -4.34
CA PRO A 452 -32.00 -32.80 -5.19
C PRO A 452 -33.27 -32.49 -4.39
N LEU A 453 -33.50 -31.19 -4.14
CA LEU A 453 -34.66 -30.68 -3.38
C LEU A 453 -35.60 -29.94 -4.30
N ALA A 454 -36.91 -30.18 -4.15
CA ALA A 454 -37.95 -29.52 -4.92
C ALA A 454 -38.86 -28.65 -4.01
N TYR A 455 -39.54 -27.69 -4.59
CA TYR A 455 -40.56 -26.90 -3.91
C TYR A 455 -41.65 -27.85 -3.34
N GLU A 456 -42.07 -27.58 -2.08
CA GLU A 456 -43.03 -28.39 -1.29
C GLU A 456 -42.49 -29.74 -0.79
N ASP A 457 -41.26 -30.12 -1.06
CA ASP A 457 -40.69 -31.29 -0.40
C ASP A 457 -40.81 -31.16 1.13
N THR A 458 -41.33 -32.21 1.76
CA THR A 458 -41.43 -32.30 3.23
C THR A 458 -40.41 -33.29 3.75
N LEU A 459 -39.55 -32.81 4.63
CA LEU A 459 -38.44 -33.58 5.16
C LEU A 459 -38.58 -33.76 6.66
N PRO A 460 -38.08 -34.89 7.24
CA PRO A 460 -38.15 -35.11 8.67
C PRO A 460 -37.17 -34.23 9.43
N VAL A 461 -37.58 -33.61 10.53
CA VAL A 461 -36.65 -32.98 11.50
C VAL A 461 -36.02 -34.08 12.30
N ARG A 462 -34.70 -34.28 12.10
CA ARG A 462 -33.88 -35.27 12.83
C ARG A 462 -33.28 -34.74 14.11
N GLY A 463 -33.20 -33.43 14.24
CA GLY A 463 -32.68 -32.71 15.39
C GLY A 463 -32.65 -31.21 15.15
N CYS A 464 -32.52 -30.45 16.22
CA CYS A 464 -32.33 -29.00 16.15
C CYS A 464 -31.44 -28.57 17.32
N ASP A 465 -30.39 -27.81 17.05
CA ASP A 465 -29.45 -27.31 18.05
C ASP A 465 -29.49 -25.78 18.12
N LEU A 466 -29.22 -25.24 19.31
CA LEU A 466 -28.93 -23.82 19.47
C LEU A 466 -27.44 -23.56 19.24
N VAL A 467 -27.13 -22.73 18.25
CA VAL A 467 -25.78 -22.29 17.96
C VAL A 467 -25.60 -20.86 18.44
N GLU A 468 -24.74 -20.70 19.44
CA GLU A 468 -24.37 -19.39 19.95
C GLU A 468 -23.32 -18.75 19.03
N LYS A 469 -23.59 -17.53 18.59
CA LYS A 469 -22.69 -16.72 17.74
C LYS A 469 -22.54 -15.33 18.35
N GLN A 470 -21.45 -14.66 18.01
CA GLN A 470 -21.23 -13.26 18.40
C GLN A 470 -21.00 -12.41 17.16
N THR A 471 -21.54 -11.18 17.19
CA THR A 471 -21.15 -10.17 16.21
C THR A 471 -19.68 -9.86 16.37
N ARG A 472 -18.98 -9.62 15.26
CA ARG A 472 -17.55 -9.29 15.25
C ARG A 472 -17.34 -7.92 14.59
N PRO A 473 -16.40 -7.12 15.10
CA PRO A 473 -16.04 -5.87 14.42
C PRO A 473 -15.38 -6.16 13.08
N ARG A 474 -15.34 -5.17 12.22
CA ARG A 474 -14.47 -5.23 11.04
C ARG A 474 -13.03 -5.46 11.50
N PRO A 475 -12.28 -6.41 10.89
CA PRO A 475 -10.88 -6.65 11.28
C PRO A 475 -10.03 -5.41 11.05
N LEU A 476 -8.97 -5.25 11.84
CA LEU A 476 -7.95 -4.22 11.64
C LEU A 476 -7.36 -4.36 10.24
N HIS A 477 -6.90 -3.23 9.67
CA HIS A 477 -6.24 -3.29 8.37
C HIS A 477 -4.94 -4.10 8.43
N THR A 478 -4.71 -4.92 7.41
CA THR A 478 -3.40 -5.40 7.01
C THR A 478 -2.88 -4.52 5.88
N GLU A 479 -1.63 -4.66 5.44
CA GLU A 479 -1.15 -3.92 4.27
C GLU A 479 -2.02 -4.25 3.03
N SER A 480 -2.38 -5.52 2.83
CA SER A 480 -3.28 -5.94 1.75
C SER A 480 -4.63 -5.21 1.80
N SER A 481 -5.31 -5.21 2.94
CA SER A 481 -6.63 -4.57 3.06
C SER A 481 -6.55 -3.04 3.05
N LEU A 482 -5.44 -2.43 3.50
CA LEU A 482 -5.23 -0.99 3.39
C LEU A 482 -4.98 -0.57 1.95
N LEU A 483 -4.15 -1.30 1.20
CA LEU A 483 -3.95 -1.07 -0.23
C LEU A 483 -5.27 -1.19 -1.02
N ALA A 484 -6.11 -2.18 -0.67
CA ALA A 484 -7.45 -2.31 -1.26
C ALA A 484 -8.37 -1.12 -0.90
N ALA A 485 -8.31 -0.62 0.33
CA ALA A 485 -9.07 0.56 0.75
C ALA A 485 -8.58 1.83 0.04
N MET A 486 -7.26 2.01 -0.12
CA MET A 486 -6.69 3.12 -0.90
C MET A 486 -7.13 3.08 -2.36
N GLU A 487 -7.12 1.90 -2.99
CA GLU A 487 -7.58 1.69 -4.37
C GLU A 487 -9.08 1.98 -4.53
N ALA A 488 -9.88 1.61 -3.54
CA ALA A 488 -11.33 1.77 -3.57
C ALA A 488 -11.83 3.15 -3.05
N ALA A 489 -10.96 3.99 -2.52
CA ALA A 489 -11.34 5.23 -1.84
C ALA A 489 -12.18 6.18 -2.69
N GLY A 490 -12.00 6.17 -4.02
CA GLY A 490 -12.83 6.94 -4.95
C GLY A 490 -14.28 6.45 -5.07
N LYS A 491 -14.56 5.18 -4.75
CA LYS A 491 -15.89 4.59 -4.93
C LYS A 491 -16.92 5.10 -3.93
N GLU A 492 -16.48 5.61 -2.80
CA GLU A 492 -17.34 6.11 -1.71
C GLU A 492 -17.65 7.61 -1.87
N LEU A 493 -17.10 8.30 -2.88
CA LEU A 493 -17.34 9.71 -3.13
C LEU A 493 -18.78 9.95 -3.59
N GLU A 494 -19.41 11.03 -3.11
CA GLU A 494 -20.77 11.40 -3.46
C GLU A 494 -20.85 11.97 -4.88
N ASP A 495 -19.88 12.75 -5.30
CA ASP A 495 -19.81 13.35 -6.64
C ASP A 495 -19.40 12.31 -7.70
N GLU A 496 -20.21 12.19 -8.76
CA GLU A 496 -19.98 11.21 -9.83
C GLU A 496 -18.74 11.54 -10.67
N ALA A 497 -18.49 12.81 -10.93
CA ALA A 497 -17.33 13.23 -11.71
C ALA A 497 -16.02 13.00 -10.94
N GLU A 498 -16.02 13.25 -9.63
CA GLU A 498 -14.88 12.92 -8.76
C GLU A 498 -14.66 11.42 -8.66
N ARG A 499 -15.73 10.62 -8.57
CA ARG A 499 -15.64 9.14 -8.61
C ARG A 499 -14.99 8.66 -9.89
N GLU A 500 -15.42 9.17 -11.05
CA GLU A 500 -14.85 8.78 -12.34
C GLU A 500 -13.38 9.21 -12.45
N ALA A 501 -13.03 10.43 -11.98
CA ALA A 501 -11.64 10.91 -11.97
C ALA A 501 -10.69 10.07 -11.09
N MET A 502 -11.23 9.44 -10.03
CA MET A 502 -10.45 8.56 -9.13
C MET A 502 -10.56 7.07 -9.45
N LYS A 503 -11.34 6.68 -10.45
CA LYS A 503 -11.66 5.28 -10.76
C LYS A 503 -10.43 4.40 -10.93
N ASP A 504 -9.41 4.92 -11.61
CA ASP A 504 -8.20 4.17 -11.94
C ASP A 504 -7.03 4.45 -10.99
N SER A 505 -7.09 5.50 -10.18
CA SER A 505 -6.00 5.89 -9.29
C SER A 505 -6.26 5.63 -7.81
N GLY A 506 -7.46 5.94 -7.31
CA GLY A 506 -7.76 5.92 -5.89
C GLY A 506 -6.88 6.89 -5.08
N LEU A 507 -6.55 6.55 -3.84
CA LEU A 507 -5.55 7.26 -3.04
C LEU A 507 -4.15 6.78 -3.41
N GLY A 508 -3.40 7.64 -4.13
CA GLY A 508 -2.08 7.33 -4.66
C GLY A 508 -2.12 6.37 -5.85
N THR A 509 -1.05 6.39 -6.64
CA THR A 509 -0.88 5.46 -7.77
C THR A 509 -0.30 4.13 -7.29
N PRO A 510 -0.41 3.04 -8.05
CA PRO A 510 0.24 1.76 -7.71
C PRO A 510 1.73 1.92 -7.38
N ALA A 511 2.44 2.78 -8.11
CA ALA A 511 3.87 3.03 -7.90
C ALA A 511 4.19 3.76 -6.58
N THR A 512 3.24 4.50 -6.00
CA THR A 512 3.49 5.38 -4.84
C THR A 512 2.90 4.86 -3.53
N ARG A 513 1.93 3.94 -3.55
CA ARG A 513 1.25 3.45 -2.34
C ARG A 513 2.20 2.85 -1.32
N ALA A 514 3.16 2.02 -1.74
CA ALA A 514 4.17 1.46 -0.85
C ALA A 514 4.97 2.56 -0.12
N ALA A 515 5.44 3.57 -0.84
CA ALA A 515 6.17 4.70 -0.27
C ALA A 515 5.31 5.53 0.71
N VAL A 516 4.00 5.63 0.47
CA VAL A 516 3.05 6.27 1.42
C VAL A 516 2.99 5.48 2.72
N LEU A 517 2.85 4.15 2.65
CA LEU A 517 2.84 3.30 3.85
C LEU A 517 4.15 3.44 4.63
N GLU A 518 5.30 3.36 3.95
CA GLU A 518 6.61 3.51 4.61
C GLU A 518 6.82 4.92 5.19
N THR A 519 6.23 5.94 4.56
CA THR A 519 6.19 7.27 5.16
C THR A 519 5.42 7.28 6.48
N LEU A 520 4.26 6.62 6.56
CA LEU A 520 3.49 6.51 7.81
C LEU A 520 4.27 5.75 8.90
N PHE A 521 5.01 4.69 8.53
CA PHE A 521 5.89 3.98 9.48
C PHE A 521 7.08 4.84 9.92
N SER A 522 7.79 5.47 9.00
CA SER A 522 8.96 6.30 9.30
C SER A 522 8.63 7.55 10.11
N ARG A 523 7.40 8.08 9.98
CA ARG A 523 6.86 9.17 10.80
C ARG A 523 6.33 8.69 12.16
N GLU A 524 6.35 7.38 12.40
CA GLU A 524 5.81 6.75 13.61
C GLU A 524 4.31 7.05 13.80
N TYR A 525 3.54 7.13 12.71
CA TYR A 525 2.09 7.31 12.77
C TYR A 525 1.37 5.98 12.92
N ILE A 526 1.89 4.93 12.30
CA ILE A 526 1.40 3.57 12.39
C ILE A 526 2.53 2.61 12.72
N ARG A 527 2.19 1.44 13.21
CA ARG A 527 3.10 0.31 13.42
C ARG A 527 2.46 -0.99 13.02
N ARG A 528 3.28 -1.99 12.74
CA ARG A 528 2.82 -3.37 12.54
C ARG A 528 2.64 -4.05 13.90
N ASP A 529 1.48 -4.68 14.10
CA ASP A 529 1.22 -5.62 15.18
C ASP A 529 0.89 -6.97 14.54
N LYS A 530 1.91 -7.84 14.45
CA LYS A 530 1.89 -9.03 13.58
C LYS A 530 1.58 -8.63 12.14
N ARG A 531 0.42 -9.02 11.60
CA ARG A 531 -0.07 -8.63 10.27
C ARG A 531 -0.97 -7.39 10.28
N ALA A 532 -1.46 -6.99 11.45
CA ALA A 532 -2.34 -5.84 11.59
C ALA A 532 -1.57 -4.53 11.60
N LEU A 533 -2.18 -3.50 11.02
CA LEU A 533 -1.72 -2.12 11.09
C LEU A 533 -2.50 -1.40 12.20
N VAL A 534 -1.77 -0.87 13.17
CA VAL A 534 -2.36 -0.12 14.26
C VAL A 534 -1.75 1.27 14.35
N PRO A 535 -2.55 2.31 14.63
CA PRO A 535 -2.02 3.65 14.84
C PRO A 535 -1.22 3.70 16.14
N THR A 536 -0.21 4.56 16.17
CA THR A 536 0.49 4.93 17.40
C THR A 536 -0.26 6.06 18.11
N GLU A 537 0.14 6.40 19.33
CA GLU A 537 -0.38 7.59 20.02
C GLU A 537 -0.20 8.86 19.20
N LYS A 538 0.97 8.99 18.53
CA LYS A 538 1.26 10.10 17.62
C LYS A 538 0.32 10.10 16.41
N GLY A 539 0.07 8.94 15.80
CA GLY A 539 -0.87 8.81 14.68
C GLY A 539 -2.29 9.18 15.08
N LEU A 540 -2.76 8.71 16.24
CA LEU A 540 -4.08 9.07 16.77
C LEU A 540 -4.18 10.57 17.10
N ALA A 541 -3.11 11.19 17.62
CA ALA A 541 -3.06 12.63 17.87
C ALA A 541 -3.19 13.43 16.57
N VAL A 542 -2.43 13.05 15.51
CA VAL A 542 -2.56 13.67 14.18
C VAL A 542 -3.97 13.49 13.64
N TYR A 543 -4.51 12.27 13.68
CA TYR A 543 -5.87 12.00 13.20
C TYR A 543 -6.92 12.83 13.97
N GLY A 544 -6.81 12.92 15.28
CA GLY A 544 -7.70 13.72 16.12
C GLY A 544 -7.74 15.19 15.71
N ILE A 545 -6.61 15.73 15.23
CA ILE A 545 -6.50 17.11 14.72
C ILE A 545 -7.16 17.25 13.35
N VAL A 546 -6.82 16.36 12.42
CA VAL A 546 -7.15 16.53 11.00
C VAL A 546 -8.44 15.86 10.55
N LYS A 547 -9.08 15.00 11.38
CA LYS A 547 -10.24 14.17 11.00
C LYS A 547 -11.45 14.93 10.42
N ASN A 548 -11.58 16.21 10.76
CA ASN A 548 -12.64 17.08 10.25
C ASN A 548 -12.11 18.09 9.22
N MET A 549 -10.86 17.98 8.77
CA MET A 549 -10.25 18.82 7.75
C MET A 549 -10.27 18.10 6.40
N PRO A 550 -10.45 18.83 5.29
CA PRO A 550 -10.48 18.21 3.95
C PRO A 550 -9.25 17.36 3.62
N ILE A 551 -8.06 17.67 4.19
CA ILE A 551 -6.82 16.91 3.96
C ILE A 551 -6.90 15.45 4.44
N ALA A 552 -7.83 15.13 5.34
CA ALA A 552 -8.04 13.77 5.82
C ALA A 552 -9.07 12.98 4.98
N ASP A 553 -9.72 13.65 4.03
CA ASP A 553 -10.76 13.06 3.20
C ASP A 553 -10.23 12.72 1.80
N ALA A 554 -10.69 11.60 1.24
CA ALA A 554 -10.42 11.21 -0.14
C ALA A 554 -11.04 12.17 -1.16
N ALA A 555 -12.14 12.86 -0.81
CA ALA A 555 -12.82 13.81 -1.68
C ALA A 555 -11.90 14.96 -2.13
N LEU A 556 -10.99 15.43 -1.27
CA LEU A 556 -9.98 16.42 -1.68
C LEU A 556 -9.13 15.89 -2.84
N THR A 557 -8.73 14.61 -2.78
CA THR A 557 -7.98 13.99 -3.87
C THR A 557 -8.83 13.85 -5.12
N GLY A 558 -10.10 13.47 -4.98
CA GLY A 558 -11.07 13.40 -6.10
C GLY A 558 -11.23 14.72 -6.84
N GLY A 559 -11.50 15.80 -6.10
CA GLY A 559 -11.61 17.13 -6.67
C GLY A 559 -10.34 17.61 -7.39
N TRP A 560 -9.16 17.27 -6.86
CA TRP A 560 -7.90 17.60 -7.53
C TRP A 560 -7.71 16.79 -8.82
N GLU A 561 -7.92 15.48 -8.80
CA GLU A 561 -7.76 14.64 -10.00
C GLU A 561 -8.76 15.05 -11.09
N LEU A 562 -9.98 15.43 -10.73
CA LEU A 562 -10.95 16.02 -11.65
C LEU A 562 -10.47 17.33 -12.26
N ALA A 563 -9.95 18.25 -11.45
CA ALA A 563 -9.38 19.51 -11.96
C ALA A 563 -8.17 19.25 -12.87
N LEU A 564 -7.28 18.35 -12.48
CA LEU A 564 -6.09 17.97 -13.25
C LEU A 564 -6.45 17.28 -14.58
N SER A 565 -7.52 16.49 -14.63
CA SER A 565 -8.03 15.92 -15.88
C SER A 565 -8.54 16.99 -16.82
N LYS A 566 -9.26 18.00 -16.29
CA LYS A 566 -9.73 19.17 -17.06
C LYS A 566 -8.57 20.04 -17.58
N ILE A 567 -7.47 20.15 -16.82
CA ILE A 567 -6.28 20.84 -17.31
C ILE A 567 -5.64 20.04 -18.47
N ALA A 568 -5.58 18.72 -18.36
CA ALA A 568 -5.02 17.85 -19.39
C ALA A 568 -5.84 17.86 -20.69
N SER A 569 -7.18 17.98 -20.59
CA SER A 569 -8.07 18.14 -21.77
C SER A 569 -8.08 19.59 -22.33
N GLY A 570 -7.61 20.57 -21.58
CA GLY A 570 -7.65 21.99 -21.94
C GLY A 570 -8.94 22.72 -21.50
N ASP A 571 -9.81 22.07 -20.75
CA ASP A 571 -11.08 22.62 -20.25
C ASP A 571 -10.94 23.48 -19.00
N MET A 572 -9.76 23.48 -18.39
CA MET A 572 -9.43 24.30 -17.21
C MET A 572 -8.01 24.88 -17.32
N ASP A 573 -7.88 26.15 -16.92
CA ASP A 573 -6.56 26.77 -16.84
C ASP A 573 -5.82 26.36 -15.55
N ALA A 574 -4.54 25.99 -15.69
CA ALA A 574 -3.69 25.59 -14.58
C ALA A 574 -3.46 26.70 -13.54
N PHE A 575 -3.51 27.98 -13.95
CA PHE A 575 -3.39 29.10 -13.04
C PHE A 575 -4.58 29.20 -12.08
N THR A 576 -5.80 28.98 -12.58
CA THR A 576 -7.03 28.95 -11.76
C THR A 576 -6.95 27.86 -10.71
N PHE A 577 -6.53 26.63 -11.09
CA PHE A 577 -6.31 25.56 -10.14
C PHE A 577 -5.29 25.94 -9.08
N ARG A 578 -4.13 26.48 -9.50
CA ARG A 578 -3.07 26.91 -8.58
C ARG A 578 -3.56 27.94 -7.56
N LYS A 579 -4.37 28.93 -7.97
CA LYS A 579 -4.94 29.92 -7.06
C LYS A 579 -5.83 29.29 -6.00
N GLY A 580 -6.64 28.29 -6.37
CA GLY A 580 -7.41 27.51 -5.41
C GLY A 580 -6.52 26.77 -4.40
N ILE A 581 -5.41 26.19 -4.84
CA ILE A 581 -4.42 25.52 -3.99
C ILE A 581 -3.73 26.49 -3.03
N GLU A 582 -3.35 27.69 -3.47
CA GLU A 582 -2.74 28.73 -2.63
C GLU A 582 -3.69 29.18 -1.50
N VAL A 583 -4.98 29.37 -1.83
CA VAL A 583 -6.00 29.68 -0.82
C VAL A 583 -6.15 28.55 0.18
N TYR A 584 -6.27 27.31 -0.29
CA TYR A 584 -6.41 26.16 0.58
C TYR A 584 -5.19 25.96 1.49
N ALA A 585 -3.97 26.10 0.94
CA ALA A 585 -2.73 25.98 1.73
C ALA A 585 -2.64 27.04 2.83
N SER A 586 -3.10 28.27 2.53
CA SER A 586 -3.16 29.35 3.51
C SER A 586 -4.18 29.07 4.62
N GLN A 587 -5.34 28.54 4.25
CA GLN A 587 -6.39 28.17 5.21
C GLN A 587 -5.93 27.08 6.15
N ILE A 588 -5.44 25.95 5.61
CA ILE A 588 -4.99 24.81 6.42
C ILE A 588 -3.80 25.17 7.32
N ALA A 589 -2.85 25.98 6.83
CA ALA A 589 -1.73 26.43 7.65
C ALA A 589 -2.23 27.27 8.84
N ASN A 590 -3.16 28.21 8.61
CA ASN A 590 -3.74 29.04 9.66
C ASN A 590 -4.56 28.23 10.68
N GLU A 591 -5.30 27.23 10.23
CA GLU A 591 -6.05 26.31 11.11
C GLU A 591 -5.12 25.49 11.99
N LEU A 592 -4.09 24.88 11.39
CA LEU A 592 -3.12 24.06 12.12
C LEU A 592 -2.27 24.87 13.11
N LEU A 593 -1.93 26.10 12.81
CA LEU A 593 -1.21 27.01 13.73
C LEU A 593 -2.01 27.37 14.99
N LYS A 594 -3.35 27.21 14.98
CA LYS A 594 -4.21 27.43 16.16
C LYS A 594 -4.31 26.19 17.04
N VAL A 595 -3.94 25.03 16.54
CA VAL A 595 -4.02 23.76 17.28
C VAL A 595 -2.95 23.73 18.37
N ARG A 596 -3.34 23.29 19.56
CA ARG A 596 -2.39 22.94 20.61
C ARG A 596 -2.31 21.41 20.66
N ILE A 597 -1.15 20.87 20.35
CA ILE A 597 -0.92 19.42 20.45
C ILE A 597 -0.43 19.16 21.86
N GLU A 598 -1.30 18.60 22.70
CA GLU A 598 -0.88 17.98 23.94
C GLU A 598 -0.10 16.71 23.59
N THR A 599 1.21 16.83 23.49
CA THR A 599 2.06 15.66 23.28
C THR A 599 2.01 14.78 24.52
N ALA A 600 1.97 13.47 24.34
CA ALA A 600 1.92 12.44 25.40
C ALA A 600 3.03 12.50 26.49
N GLY A 601 3.76 13.58 26.59
CA GLY A 601 4.69 13.91 27.67
C GLY A 601 4.13 14.91 28.69
N GLU A 602 2.93 15.47 28.48
CA GLU A 602 2.37 16.44 29.44
C GLU A 602 1.51 15.79 30.56
N HIS A 603 1.17 14.53 30.44
CA HIS A 603 0.32 13.80 31.38
C HIS A 603 1.04 12.80 32.28
N THR A 604 2.32 12.93 32.50
CA THR A 604 2.98 12.09 33.52
C THR A 604 2.73 12.69 34.88
N GLY A 605 1.97 11.99 35.73
CA GLY A 605 1.76 12.37 37.14
C GLY A 605 3.02 12.30 38.00
N ALA A 606 4.22 12.32 37.41
CA ALA A 606 5.48 12.32 38.12
C ALA A 606 5.78 13.72 38.66
N LYS A 607 5.93 13.82 39.97
CA LYS A 607 6.41 15.02 40.63
C LYS A 607 7.93 15.07 40.63
N CYS A 608 8.48 16.26 40.50
CA CYS A 608 9.91 16.48 40.55
C CYS A 608 10.44 16.15 41.99
N PRO A 609 11.38 15.24 42.12
CA PRO A 609 11.93 14.89 43.45
C PRO A 609 12.70 16.03 44.10
N ARG A 610 13.09 17.07 43.32
CA ARG A 610 13.84 18.23 43.80
C ARG A 610 12.92 19.36 44.31
N CYS A 611 11.85 19.69 43.58
CA CYS A 611 11.04 20.88 43.89
C CYS A 611 9.54 20.60 43.98
N GLY A 612 9.08 19.34 43.81
CA GLY A 612 7.66 18.98 43.80
C GLY A 612 6.88 19.40 42.54
N GLY A 613 7.48 20.16 41.65
CA GLY A 613 6.87 20.59 40.39
C GLY A 613 6.62 19.43 39.43
N GLN A 614 5.87 19.69 38.37
CA GLN A 614 5.55 18.65 37.36
C GLN A 614 6.77 18.34 36.50
N VAL A 615 7.00 17.04 36.20
CA VAL A 615 8.06 16.59 35.30
C VAL A 615 7.45 16.20 33.95
N VAL A 616 8.06 16.69 32.87
CA VAL A 616 7.70 16.38 31.49
C VAL A 616 8.71 15.40 30.91
N PHE A 617 8.23 14.32 30.29
CA PHE A 617 9.05 13.31 29.65
C PHE A 617 9.25 13.62 28.17
N PHE A 618 10.52 13.78 27.78
CA PHE A 618 10.94 13.97 26.40
C PHE A 618 11.59 12.69 25.88
N GLN A 619 11.78 12.63 24.55
CA GLN A 619 12.37 11.46 23.90
C GLN A 619 13.74 11.04 24.50
N LYS A 620 14.56 11.99 24.90
CA LYS A 620 15.92 11.71 25.45
C LYS A 620 16.07 11.99 26.94
N VAL A 621 15.17 12.78 27.52
CA VAL A 621 15.27 13.27 28.89
C VAL A 621 13.91 13.46 29.54
N ALA A 622 13.85 13.39 30.86
CA ALA A 622 12.77 13.91 31.70
C ALA A 622 13.21 15.24 32.33
N LYS A 623 12.40 16.30 32.19
CA LYS A 623 12.74 17.64 32.72
C LYS A 623 11.65 18.18 33.62
N CYS A 624 12.04 18.85 34.71
CA CYS A 624 11.12 19.60 35.52
C CYS A 624 10.60 20.83 34.77
N ARG A 625 9.28 21.06 34.84
CA ARG A 625 8.62 22.21 34.21
C ARG A 625 8.93 23.55 34.90
N ASN A 626 9.39 23.49 36.16
CA ASN A 626 9.85 24.69 36.86
C ASN A 626 11.22 25.13 36.33
N ALA A 627 11.25 26.29 35.68
CA ALA A 627 12.46 26.86 35.05
C ALA A 627 13.63 27.07 36.05
N GLU A 628 13.33 27.35 37.30
CA GLU A 628 14.31 27.55 38.36
C GLU A 628 14.94 26.22 38.84
N CYS A 629 14.17 25.11 38.77
CA CYS A 629 14.61 23.81 39.27
C CYS A 629 15.66 23.14 38.38
N ARG A 630 15.58 23.27 37.06
CA ARG A 630 16.49 22.74 36.04
C ARG A 630 16.78 21.22 36.13
N LEU A 631 16.01 20.44 36.90
CA LEU A 631 16.18 19.00 36.97
C LEU A 631 16.05 18.39 35.58
N THR A 632 17.06 17.60 35.20
CA THR A 632 17.04 16.85 33.92
C THR A 632 17.57 15.45 34.19
N VAL A 633 16.78 14.42 33.85
CA VAL A 633 17.16 13.01 33.97
C VAL A 633 17.21 12.41 32.58
N PHE A 634 18.33 11.82 32.19
CA PHE A 634 18.47 11.19 30.87
C PHE A 634 17.73 9.87 30.81
N ARG A 635 17.04 9.62 29.70
CA ARG A 635 16.29 8.39 29.44
C ARG A 635 17.22 7.20 29.15
N THR A 636 18.34 7.43 28.51
CA THR A 636 19.30 6.37 28.17
C THR A 636 20.33 6.20 29.28
N VAL A 637 20.37 5.01 29.87
CA VAL A 637 21.32 4.59 30.91
C VAL A 637 22.01 3.32 30.42
N ALA A 638 23.35 3.29 30.33
CA ALA A 638 24.15 2.17 29.81
C ALA A 638 23.53 1.57 28.53
N GLN A 639 23.29 2.39 27.52
CA GLN A 639 22.70 2.07 26.21
C GLN A 639 21.26 1.50 26.29
N LYS A 640 20.64 1.42 27.44
CA LYS A 640 19.25 1.02 27.62
C LYS A 640 18.36 2.26 27.73
N GLU A 641 17.36 2.35 26.86
CA GLU A 641 16.33 3.39 26.93
C GLU A 641 15.25 2.99 27.94
N LEU A 642 14.98 3.89 28.91
CA LEU A 642 13.94 3.70 29.93
C LEU A 642 12.58 4.10 29.39
N THR A 643 11.55 3.31 29.71
CA THR A 643 10.16 3.62 29.41
C THR A 643 9.65 4.76 30.28
N ASP A 644 8.55 5.42 29.87
CA ASP A 644 7.89 6.47 30.68
C ASP A 644 7.47 5.95 32.05
N VAL A 645 7.00 4.71 32.12
CA VAL A 645 6.65 4.04 33.37
C VAL A 645 7.86 3.89 34.29
N GLN A 646 9.00 3.46 33.77
CA GLN A 646 10.23 3.30 34.53
C GLN A 646 10.79 4.65 35.00
N LEU A 647 10.71 5.69 34.15
CA LEU A 647 11.08 7.06 34.53
C LEU A 647 10.15 7.64 35.60
N ALA A 648 8.85 7.44 35.45
CA ALA A 648 7.85 7.86 36.43
C ALA A 648 8.09 7.16 37.79
N GLU A 649 8.38 5.86 37.78
CA GLU A 649 8.69 5.10 38.96
C GLU A 649 9.97 5.59 39.66
N LEU A 650 11.03 5.83 38.85
CA LEU A 650 12.31 6.36 39.34
C LEU A 650 12.14 7.75 40.01
N LEU A 651 11.38 8.64 39.37
CA LEU A 651 11.17 10.00 39.87
C LEU A 651 10.22 10.08 41.05
N THR A 652 9.22 9.19 41.11
CA THR A 652 8.17 9.25 42.15
C THR A 652 8.52 8.43 43.39
N LYS A 653 9.11 7.23 43.17
CA LYS A 653 9.48 6.29 44.24
C LYS A 653 10.96 6.34 44.59
N GLY A 654 11.78 7.09 43.84
CA GLY A 654 13.23 7.16 43.98
C GLY A 654 13.98 5.88 43.52
N ARG A 655 13.25 4.81 43.13
CA ARG A 655 13.82 3.53 42.71
C ARG A 655 12.92 2.83 41.70
N THR A 656 13.50 2.12 40.74
CA THR A 656 12.78 1.24 39.81
C THR A 656 12.78 -0.20 40.28
N GLY A 657 11.91 -1.02 39.70
CA GLY A 657 12.08 -2.47 39.70
C GLY A 657 13.34 -2.86 38.91
N THR A 658 13.72 -4.16 38.94
CA THR A 658 14.87 -4.68 38.18
C THR A 658 14.63 -4.61 36.69
N ILE A 659 15.47 -3.87 35.96
CA ILE A 659 15.41 -3.67 34.50
C ILE A 659 16.50 -4.53 33.86
N LYS A 660 16.16 -5.24 32.79
CA LYS A 660 17.08 -6.10 32.02
C LYS A 660 17.62 -5.37 30.79
N GLY A 661 18.82 -5.75 30.38
CA GLY A 661 19.40 -5.33 29.09
C GLY A 661 20.21 -4.05 29.12
N PHE A 662 20.81 -3.68 30.27
CA PHE A 662 21.85 -2.67 30.32
C PHE A 662 23.16 -3.22 29.72
N ALA A 663 23.83 -2.43 28.88
CA ALA A 663 25.07 -2.84 28.25
C ALA A 663 26.25 -2.75 29.24
N LYS A 664 27.13 -3.78 29.23
CA LYS A 664 28.45 -3.77 29.88
C LYS A 664 29.49 -3.22 28.94
N SER A 665 30.62 -2.76 29.50
CA SER A 665 31.79 -2.31 28.75
C SER A 665 32.44 -3.41 27.91
N ASP A 666 32.23 -4.67 28.28
CA ASP A 666 32.79 -5.88 27.63
C ASP A 666 31.85 -6.47 26.52
N GLY A 667 30.76 -5.77 26.17
CA GLY A 667 29.79 -6.20 25.14
C GLY A 667 28.67 -7.13 25.63
N GLY A 668 28.65 -7.50 26.91
CA GLY A 668 27.57 -8.27 27.52
C GLY A 668 26.43 -7.37 28.02
N THR A 669 25.35 -8.00 28.53
CA THR A 669 24.26 -7.28 29.20
C THR A 669 24.12 -7.69 30.66
N PHE A 670 23.54 -6.80 31.47
CA PHE A 670 23.22 -7.07 32.90
C PHE A 670 21.84 -6.54 33.27
N GLU A 671 21.38 -6.96 34.44
CA GLU A 671 20.12 -6.50 35.03
C GLU A 671 20.40 -5.79 36.37
N ALA A 672 19.72 -4.67 36.59
CA ALA A 672 19.82 -3.92 37.85
C ALA A 672 18.57 -3.07 38.05
N ALA A 673 18.29 -2.68 39.29
CA ALA A 673 17.37 -1.58 39.56
C ALA A 673 18.12 -0.24 39.47
N LEU A 674 17.41 0.83 39.22
CA LEU A 674 17.95 2.19 39.23
C LEU A 674 17.46 2.94 40.44
N THR A 675 18.31 3.80 41.01
CA THR A 675 17.97 4.81 42.00
C THR A 675 18.54 6.15 41.60
N LEU A 676 18.12 7.24 42.22
CA LEU A 676 18.68 8.57 42.03
C LEU A 676 19.74 8.87 43.11
N ASP A 677 20.88 9.38 42.68
CA ASP A 677 21.92 9.87 43.60
C ASP A 677 21.55 11.25 44.19
N GLY A 678 22.41 11.82 45.02
CA GLY A 678 22.23 13.14 45.61
C GLY A 678 22.09 14.31 44.62
N GLU A 679 22.56 14.10 43.35
CA GLU A 679 22.41 15.04 42.25
C GLU A 679 21.25 14.70 41.30
N PHE A 680 20.45 13.70 41.70
CA PHE A 680 19.34 13.16 40.91
C PHE A 680 19.74 12.49 39.58
N ARG A 681 20.95 11.88 39.53
CA ARG A 681 21.37 11.06 38.41
C ARG A 681 21.05 9.59 38.61
N PRO A 682 20.61 8.85 37.58
CA PRO A 682 20.36 7.42 37.71
C PRO A 682 21.63 6.62 38.04
N THR A 683 21.58 5.83 39.11
CA THR A 683 22.67 4.94 39.56
C THR A 683 22.13 3.52 39.71
N PHE A 684 23.02 2.51 39.53
CA PHE A 684 22.64 1.10 39.59
C PHE A 684 22.59 0.59 41.02
N VAL A 685 21.52 -0.18 41.31
CA VAL A 685 21.37 -0.95 42.55
C VAL A 685 21.28 -2.42 42.17
N PHE A 686 22.25 -3.21 42.62
CA PHE A 686 22.25 -4.65 42.39
C PHE A 686 21.62 -5.35 43.61
N GLU A 687 20.62 -6.21 43.38
CA GLU A 687 20.05 -7.05 44.41
C GLU A 687 21.01 -8.21 44.71
N ASN A 688 21.43 -8.34 45.99
CA ASN A 688 22.21 -9.48 46.46
C ASN A 688 21.38 -10.76 46.30
N ARG A 689 21.65 -11.56 45.27
CA ARG A 689 21.12 -12.92 45.20
C ARG A 689 21.66 -13.72 46.37
N LYS A 690 20.80 -14.21 47.26
CA LYS A 690 21.18 -15.28 48.22
C LYS A 690 21.72 -16.45 47.40
N PRO A 691 22.89 -17.06 47.79
CA PRO A 691 23.45 -18.16 47.03
C PRO A 691 22.47 -19.33 47.00
N GLY A 692 21.98 -19.65 45.81
CA GLY A 692 21.12 -20.80 45.55
C GLY A 692 21.86 -22.09 45.86
N LYS A 693 21.24 -22.99 46.61
CA LYS A 693 21.75 -24.33 46.93
C LYS A 693 22.15 -25.04 45.62
N THR A 694 23.41 -25.37 45.49
CA THR A 694 23.96 -26.26 44.47
C THR A 694 23.37 -27.66 44.62
N THR A 695 22.44 -28.05 43.78
CA THR A 695 22.04 -29.48 43.62
C THR A 695 23.17 -30.20 42.94
N GLY A 696 23.88 -31.07 43.66
CA GLY A 696 24.93 -31.90 43.18
C GLY A 696 24.47 -32.83 42.07
N ARG A 697 25.17 -32.79 40.95
CA ARG A 697 25.04 -33.69 39.82
C ARG A 697 25.65 -35.07 40.19
N LYS A 698 24.83 -36.07 40.53
CA LYS A 698 25.26 -37.45 40.67
C LYS A 698 25.68 -37.97 39.29
N THR A 699 26.98 -38.18 39.10
CA THR A 699 27.54 -39.05 38.04
C THR A 699 27.10 -40.46 38.25
N ARG A 700 26.48 -41.08 37.26
CA ARG A 700 26.32 -42.54 37.15
C ARG A 700 27.29 -43.04 36.10
N LYS A 701 28.03 -44.11 36.51
CA LYS A 701 28.93 -44.92 35.68
C LYS A 701 28.21 -45.55 34.47
#